data_dc8c4dc49f0212de69624ec4ec03e619
#
_entry.id   dc8c4dc49f0212de69624ec4ec03e619
#
_cell.length_a   1.000
_cell.length_b   1.000
_cell.length_c   1.000
_cell.angle_alpha   90.00
_cell.angle_beta   90.00
_cell.angle_gamma   90.00
#
_symmetry.space_group_name_H-M   'P 1'
#
loop_
_entity.id
_entity.type
_entity.pdbx_description
1 polymer ?
#
loop_
_entity_poly.entity_id
_entity_poly.type
_entity_poly.pdbx_seq_one_letter_code
_entity_poly.pdbx_strand_id
1 'polypeptide(L)'
;MIAQELEVSLHMAFVEARQKRHEFITVEHLLLALLDNPTAAEVLRACAASIDELRKQLAEFIGAHTPTVAGTEEIDTQPTLGFQRVIQRAILHVQSSGKKEVTGANVLVAIFGEKDSHAVYFLHQQGVTRLDVVNYISHGIAKSPQPQQPKPGDAEAEEEQGQQSGGALETYTLNLNALALTGKIDPLIGRERELERVIQTLCRRRKNNPLLVGEAGVGKTAIAEGLARRIVEGQVPEILSRCQVYSLDMGALLAGTKYRGDFEQRLKAVLKQLVDNPNAILFIDEIHTLIGAGAASGGTLDASNLLKPALSTGQLKCIGATTYNEYRGIFEKDHALSRRFQKIDVTEPSLEETVEILRGLKSRFEAHHGVKYSSAALSSAVELSSRYITDRHLPDKAIDVIDEAGAAQKILPKSRQKRVIGKGEIEEIISKIARIPPATVSLDDRAALKNLDRDLKAVVFGQDKAIDALVAAIRTARSGLGNPQKPIGNFLFSGPTGVGKTEVARQLAYCMGIELIRFDMSEYMERHAVSRLIGAPPGYVGFDQGGLLTEAISKKPYSVLLLDEIEKAHPDIFNILLQVMDHGTLTDNNGRKADFRNVIIVMTTNAGAEALNKAVMGFTAKKEAGDEMAEIRRMFTPEFRNRLDAIISFASLDHEIILRVVDKFLMQLEEQLHEKKVEAVFTDKLKAFLAEKGFDPVMGARPMARLIQDTIRRALADELLFGGLSNGGKVIVDMGEDGNVLLRAQDETPPPEKKAPEPTEAD
;
A
#
# COMPACT_ATOMS: atom_id res chain seq x y z
N MET A 1 15.33 19.16 -0.67
CA MET A 1 16.23 20.36 -0.61
C MET A 1 16.30 20.98 -1.99
N ILE A 2 16.58 22.28 -2.08
CA ILE A 2 16.87 22.95 -3.37
C ILE A 2 18.34 22.64 -3.71
N ALA A 3 18.62 22.25 -4.96
CA ALA A 3 19.99 22.00 -5.41
C ALA A 3 20.81 23.30 -5.40
N GLN A 4 22.08 23.22 -5.03
CA GLN A 4 22.95 24.39 -4.90
C GLN A 4 23.03 25.24 -6.18
N GLU A 5 23.06 24.58 -7.35
CA GLU A 5 23.05 25.25 -8.65
C GLU A 5 21.76 26.06 -8.91
N LEU A 6 20.62 25.55 -8.43
CA LEU A 6 19.34 26.26 -8.54
C LEU A 6 19.28 27.44 -7.58
N GLU A 7 19.81 27.30 -6.36
CA GLU A 7 19.88 28.39 -5.39
C GLU A 7 20.69 29.56 -5.91
N VAL A 8 21.83 29.31 -6.57
CA VAL A 8 22.62 30.32 -7.27
C VAL A 8 21.81 31.00 -8.38
N SER A 9 21.08 30.22 -9.20
CA SER A 9 20.26 30.79 -10.30
C SER A 9 19.14 31.68 -9.77
N LEU A 10 18.47 31.26 -8.69
CA LEU A 10 17.44 32.07 -8.03
C LEU A 10 18.04 33.38 -7.47
N HIS A 11 19.17 33.28 -6.81
CA HIS A 11 19.87 34.48 -6.30
C HIS A 11 20.23 35.44 -7.43
N MET A 12 20.77 34.94 -8.54
CA MET A 12 21.10 35.75 -9.72
C MET A 12 19.86 36.45 -10.29
N ALA A 13 18.73 35.80 -10.35
CA ALA A 13 17.46 36.41 -10.81
C ALA A 13 17.09 37.62 -9.94
N PHE A 14 17.22 37.48 -8.60
CA PHE A 14 16.93 38.56 -7.68
C PHE A 14 17.96 39.72 -7.82
N VAL A 15 19.26 39.42 -7.97
CA VAL A 15 20.31 40.41 -8.13
C VAL A 15 20.10 41.20 -9.42
N GLU A 16 19.81 40.53 -10.53
CA GLU A 16 19.57 41.20 -11.82
C GLU A 16 18.32 42.09 -11.79
N ALA A 17 17.20 41.60 -11.20
CA ALA A 17 16.00 42.42 -11.02
C ALA A 17 16.27 43.69 -10.18
N ARG A 18 17.04 43.57 -9.09
CA ARG A 18 17.45 44.72 -8.26
C ARG A 18 18.38 45.69 -8.98
N GLN A 19 19.36 45.17 -9.73
CA GLN A 19 20.28 46.03 -10.50
C GLN A 19 19.56 46.87 -11.56
N LYS A 20 18.52 46.25 -12.20
CA LYS A 20 17.66 46.93 -13.18
C LYS A 20 16.52 47.72 -12.55
N ARG A 21 16.47 47.76 -11.21
CA ARG A 21 15.47 48.48 -10.41
C ARG A 21 14.01 48.06 -10.70
N HIS A 22 13.79 46.78 -10.98
CA HIS A 22 12.45 46.26 -11.21
C HIS A 22 11.69 46.12 -9.87
N GLU A 23 10.44 46.56 -9.86
CA GLU A 23 9.53 46.42 -8.71
C GLU A 23 9.21 44.98 -8.40
N PHE A 24 9.03 44.17 -9.45
CA PHE A 24 8.65 42.77 -9.36
C PHE A 24 9.64 41.84 -10.05
N ILE A 25 9.86 40.65 -9.46
CA ILE A 25 10.51 39.53 -10.13
C ILE A 25 9.47 38.59 -10.69
N THR A 26 9.51 38.32 -12.00
CA THR A 26 8.50 37.56 -12.75
C THR A 26 9.04 36.19 -13.19
N VAL A 27 8.18 35.38 -13.80
CA VAL A 27 8.55 34.08 -14.37
C VAL A 27 9.58 34.22 -15.51
N GLU A 28 9.54 35.33 -16.23
CA GLU A 28 10.51 35.67 -17.30
C GLU A 28 11.92 35.90 -16.73
N HIS A 29 12.04 36.56 -15.59
CA HIS A 29 13.33 36.68 -14.87
C HIS A 29 13.85 35.31 -14.44
N LEU A 30 12.96 34.45 -13.96
CA LEU A 30 13.31 33.09 -13.57
C LEU A 30 13.84 32.29 -14.76
N LEU A 31 13.11 32.32 -15.89
CA LEU A 31 13.56 31.63 -17.10
C LEU A 31 14.90 32.17 -17.59
N LEU A 32 15.08 33.50 -17.58
CA LEU A 32 16.35 34.14 -17.98
C LEU A 32 17.53 33.62 -17.14
N ALA A 33 17.38 33.55 -15.80
CA ALA A 33 18.40 33.02 -14.92
C ALA A 33 18.63 31.51 -15.10
N LEU A 34 17.59 30.75 -15.47
CA LEU A 34 17.71 29.32 -15.78
C LEU A 34 18.47 29.05 -17.08
N LEU A 35 18.60 30.00 -18.00
CA LEU A 35 19.43 29.82 -19.19
C LEU A 35 20.93 29.65 -18.84
N ASP A 36 21.36 30.15 -17.68
CA ASP A 36 22.72 29.99 -17.16
C ASP A 36 22.85 28.80 -16.19
N ASN A 37 21.73 28.16 -15.83
CA ASN A 37 21.75 26.97 -14.98
C ASN A 37 22.18 25.74 -15.78
N PRO A 38 23.21 24.97 -15.33
CA PRO A 38 23.75 23.85 -16.10
C PRO A 38 22.69 22.82 -16.50
N THR A 39 21.84 22.39 -15.54
CA THR A 39 20.84 21.35 -15.77
C THR A 39 19.69 21.84 -16.65
N ALA A 40 19.25 23.09 -16.53
CA ALA A 40 18.19 23.63 -17.37
C ALA A 40 18.70 23.95 -18.79
N ALA A 41 19.90 24.50 -18.92
CA ALA A 41 20.52 24.80 -20.22
C ALA A 41 20.80 23.54 -21.03
N GLU A 42 21.23 22.45 -20.40
CA GLU A 42 21.39 21.14 -21.03
C GLU A 42 20.07 20.64 -21.62
N VAL A 43 18.98 20.68 -20.85
CA VAL A 43 17.65 20.28 -21.30
C VAL A 43 17.18 21.13 -22.49
N LEU A 44 17.35 22.44 -22.42
CA LEU A 44 16.96 23.35 -23.52
C LEU A 44 17.74 23.09 -24.80
N ARG A 45 19.06 22.85 -24.73
CA ARG A 45 19.88 22.45 -25.87
C ARG A 45 19.43 21.12 -26.49
N ALA A 46 19.14 20.14 -25.62
CA ALA A 46 18.63 18.84 -26.05
C ALA A 46 17.25 18.92 -26.71
N CYS A 47 16.45 19.93 -26.35
CA CYS A 47 15.17 20.26 -27.03
C CYS A 47 15.34 21.13 -28.27
N ALA A 48 16.57 21.33 -28.76
CA ALA A 48 16.90 22.13 -29.95
C ALA A 48 16.53 23.63 -29.81
N ALA A 49 16.48 24.19 -28.61
CA ALA A 49 16.27 25.62 -28.36
C ALA A 49 17.55 26.42 -28.56
N SER A 50 17.43 27.61 -29.17
CA SER A 50 18.51 28.59 -29.22
C SER A 50 18.55 29.41 -27.92
N ILE A 51 19.52 29.14 -27.07
CA ILE A 51 19.66 29.84 -25.77
C ILE A 51 19.90 31.33 -25.98
N ASP A 52 20.71 31.70 -26.99
CA ASP A 52 21.04 33.09 -27.28
C ASP A 52 19.83 33.90 -27.74
N GLU A 53 18.98 33.32 -28.59
CA GLU A 53 17.74 33.95 -29.06
C GLU A 53 16.73 34.10 -27.91
N LEU A 54 16.56 33.05 -27.08
CA LEU A 54 15.70 33.11 -25.87
C LEU A 54 16.18 34.19 -24.91
N ARG A 55 17.48 34.31 -24.71
CA ARG A 55 18.09 35.32 -23.83
C ARG A 55 17.76 36.73 -24.34
N LYS A 56 17.90 36.95 -25.64
CA LYS A 56 17.62 38.25 -26.28
C LYS A 56 16.15 38.61 -26.12
N GLN A 57 15.25 37.71 -26.47
CA GLN A 57 13.79 37.92 -26.40
C GLN A 57 13.33 38.19 -24.95
N LEU A 58 13.83 37.42 -23.98
CA LEU A 58 13.52 37.61 -22.56
C LEU A 58 14.05 38.95 -22.04
N ALA A 59 15.30 39.32 -22.38
CA ALA A 59 15.90 40.57 -21.92
C ALA A 59 15.16 41.78 -22.50
N GLU A 60 14.79 41.77 -23.76
CA GLU A 60 14.00 42.82 -24.42
C GLU A 60 12.59 42.92 -23.78
N PHE A 61 11.93 41.79 -23.57
CA PHE A 61 10.59 41.76 -22.95
C PHE A 61 10.61 42.30 -21.52
N ILE A 62 11.53 41.83 -20.67
CA ILE A 62 11.68 42.25 -19.27
C ILE A 62 11.95 43.77 -19.24
N GLY A 63 12.84 44.28 -20.10
CA GLY A 63 13.17 45.72 -20.13
C GLY A 63 11.99 46.61 -20.56
N ALA A 64 11.12 46.10 -21.46
CA ALA A 64 9.97 46.85 -21.97
C ALA A 64 8.72 46.81 -21.09
N HIS A 65 8.51 45.72 -20.32
CA HIS A 65 7.22 45.45 -19.66
C HIS A 65 7.29 45.38 -18.12
N THR A 66 8.49 45.35 -17.54
CA THR A 66 8.62 45.31 -16.08
C THR A 66 8.68 46.72 -15.50
N PRO A 67 7.77 47.12 -14.56
CA PRO A 67 7.81 48.43 -13.93
C PRO A 67 9.13 48.66 -13.19
N THR A 68 9.73 49.86 -13.40
CA THR A 68 10.94 50.29 -12.73
C THR A 68 10.64 51.35 -11.70
N VAL A 69 11.29 51.28 -10.52
CA VAL A 69 11.12 52.25 -9.45
C VAL A 69 12.13 53.38 -9.58
N ALA A 70 11.66 54.63 -9.62
CA ALA A 70 12.51 55.84 -9.64
C ALA A 70 12.97 56.19 -8.21
N GLY A 71 14.25 56.49 -8.00
CA GLY A 71 14.81 56.89 -6.72
C GLY A 71 16.22 56.35 -6.49
N THR A 72 16.90 56.75 -5.39
CA THR A 72 18.27 56.34 -5.04
C THR A 72 18.34 55.36 -3.86
N GLU A 73 17.19 55.00 -3.27
CA GLU A 73 17.14 54.08 -2.13
C GLU A 73 17.17 52.60 -2.58
N GLU A 74 17.58 51.69 -1.69
CA GLU A 74 17.56 50.24 -1.94
C GLU A 74 16.11 49.77 -2.17
N ILE A 75 15.92 49.01 -3.23
CA ILE A 75 14.60 48.52 -3.62
C ILE A 75 14.40 47.08 -3.11
N ASP A 76 13.29 46.83 -2.42
CA ASP A 76 12.85 45.50 -2.05
C ASP A 76 12.00 44.94 -3.17
N THR A 77 12.62 44.22 -4.12
CA THR A 77 11.98 43.62 -5.26
C THR A 77 11.10 42.41 -4.81
N GLN A 78 9.80 42.47 -5.08
CA GLN A 78 8.84 41.46 -4.63
C GLN A 78 8.61 40.37 -5.68
N PRO A 79 8.61 39.06 -5.29
CA PRO A 79 8.28 37.98 -6.22
C PRO A 79 6.80 37.98 -6.55
N THR A 80 6.45 37.89 -7.84
CA THR A 80 5.07 37.77 -8.31
C THR A 80 4.45 36.42 -7.89
N LEU A 81 3.12 36.36 -7.85
CA LEU A 81 2.40 35.12 -7.56
C LEU A 81 2.74 34.00 -8.54
N GLY A 82 2.97 34.32 -9.83
CA GLY A 82 3.41 33.36 -10.84
C GLY A 82 4.77 32.74 -10.52
N PHE A 83 5.74 33.58 -10.11
CA PHE A 83 7.06 33.13 -9.68
C PHE A 83 6.96 32.18 -8.48
N GLN A 84 6.21 32.55 -7.44
CA GLN A 84 6.03 31.73 -6.25
C GLN A 84 5.37 30.38 -6.57
N ARG A 85 4.31 30.38 -7.41
CA ARG A 85 3.62 29.16 -7.84
C ARG A 85 4.53 28.20 -8.60
N VAL A 86 5.40 28.71 -9.46
CA VAL A 86 6.35 27.88 -10.21
C VAL A 86 7.31 27.16 -9.25
N ILE A 87 7.88 27.87 -8.30
CA ILE A 87 8.79 27.26 -7.30
C ILE A 87 8.06 26.24 -6.43
N GLN A 88 6.87 26.58 -5.91
CA GLN A 88 6.07 25.63 -5.12
C GLN A 88 5.70 24.37 -5.90
N ARG A 89 5.30 24.52 -7.18
CA ARG A 89 4.97 23.39 -8.05
C ARG A 89 6.18 22.49 -8.31
N ALA A 90 7.36 23.06 -8.51
CA ALA A 90 8.58 22.30 -8.67
C ALA A 90 8.92 21.50 -7.41
N ILE A 91 8.78 22.10 -6.23
CA ILE A 91 9.01 21.43 -4.94
C ILE A 91 8.02 20.26 -4.75
N LEU A 92 6.72 20.50 -4.94
CA LEU A 92 5.68 19.47 -4.81
C LEU A 92 5.89 18.30 -5.78
N HIS A 93 6.27 18.60 -7.03
CA HIS A 93 6.53 17.58 -8.04
C HIS A 93 7.73 16.68 -7.67
N VAL A 94 8.79 17.25 -7.11
CA VAL A 94 9.97 16.50 -6.66
C VAL A 94 9.64 15.65 -5.43
N GLN A 95 8.87 16.17 -4.48
CA GLN A 95 8.41 15.42 -3.32
C GLN A 95 7.52 14.23 -3.70
N SER A 96 6.59 14.42 -4.63
CA SER A 96 5.72 13.34 -5.12
C SER A 96 6.46 12.27 -5.92
N SER A 97 7.57 12.63 -6.60
CA SER A 97 8.39 11.70 -7.38
C SER A 97 9.50 11.01 -6.57
N GLY A 98 9.57 11.21 -5.24
CA GLY A 98 10.55 10.57 -4.36
C GLY A 98 12.01 11.05 -4.56
N LYS A 99 12.25 12.09 -5.34
CA LYS A 99 13.58 12.68 -5.52
C LYS A 99 13.94 13.58 -4.34
N LYS A 100 15.24 13.65 -4.00
CA LYS A 100 15.70 14.37 -2.81
C LYS A 100 15.95 15.86 -3.03
N GLU A 101 16.20 16.29 -4.27
CA GLU A 101 16.62 17.65 -4.60
C GLU A 101 15.84 18.20 -5.79
N VAL A 102 15.51 19.50 -5.71
CA VAL A 102 14.87 20.27 -6.78
C VAL A 102 15.97 20.90 -7.64
N THR A 103 16.03 20.51 -8.92
CA THR A 103 17.01 21.01 -9.90
C THR A 103 16.43 22.08 -10.83
N GLY A 104 17.27 22.80 -11.59
CA GLY A 104 16.84 23.76 -12.62
C GLY A 104 15.93 23.13 -13.67
N ALA A 105 16.17 21.89 -14.03
CA ALA A 105 15.31 21.12 -14.94
C ALA A 105 13.88 20.92 -14.40
N ASN A 106 13.73 20.69 -13.09
CA ASN A 106 12.39 20.56 -12.48
C ASN A 106 11.63 21.90 -12.48
N VAL A 107 12.33 23.00 -12.27
CA VAL A 107 11.75 24.35 -12.34
C VAL A 107 11.34 24.69 -13.78
N LEU A 108 12.15 24.30 -14.77
CA LEU A 108 11.83 24.49 -16.19
C LEU A 108 10.51 23.76 -16.56
N VAL A 109 10.29 22.53 -16.09
CA VAL A 109 9.00 21.81 -16.27
C VAL A 109 7.85 22.55 -15.59
N ALA A 110 8.09 23.13 -14.40
CA ALA A 110 7.06 23.83 -13.64
C ALA A 110 6.63 25.15 -14.29
N ILE A 111 7.54 25.83 -15.03
CA ILE A 111 7.27 27.07 -15.79
C ILE A 111 6.14 26.85 -16.81
N PHE A 112 6.10 25.69 -17.50
CA PHE A 112 5.04 25.38 -18.46
C PHE A 112 3.62 25.28 -17.82
N GLY A 113 3.54 25.28 -16.51
CA GLY A 113 2.26 25.34 -15.80
C GLY A 113 1.65 26.74 -15.73
N GLU A 114 2.42 27.81 -16.02
CA GLU A 114 1.94 29.20 -16.07
C GLU A 114 1.66 29.57 -17.54
N LYS A 115 0.53 29.06 -18.07
CA LYS A 115 0.18 29.14 -19.50
C LYS A 115 0.10 30.57 -20.05
N ASP A 116 -0.21 31.53 -19.18
CA ASP A 116 -0.38 32.93 -19.53
C ASP A 116 0.95 33.72 -19.43
N SER A 117 2.07 33.09 -19.06
CA SER A 117 3.37 33.72 -18.99
C SER A 117 4.04 33.83 -20.36
N HIS A 118 4.67 34.98 -20.63
CA HIS A 118 5.47 35.16 -21.84
C HIS A 118 6.71 34.26 -21.87
N ALA A 119 7.18 33.79 -20.72
CA ALA A 119 8.24 32.80 -20.67
C ALA A 119 7.82 31.50 -21.41
N VAL A 120 6.59 31.02 -21.22
CA VAL A 120 6.04 29.86 -21.93
C VAL A 120 5.84 30.15 -23.40
N TYR A 121 5.39 31.37 -23.74
CA TYR A 121 5.23 31.79 -25.13
C TYR A 121 6.57 31.74 -25.91
N PHE A 122 7.65 32.27 -25.36
CA PHE A 122 8.97 32.22 -25.97
C PHE A 122 9.51 30.80 -26.11
N LEU A 123 9.31 29.94 -25.10
CA LEU A 123 9.68 28.52 -25.20
C LEU A 123 8.91 27.84 -26.35
N HIS A 124 7.61 28.09 -26.50
CA HIS A 124 6.82 27.54 -27.60
C HIS A 124 7.22 28.09 -28.95
N GLN A 125 7.61 29.39 -29.05
CA GLN A 125 8.10 29.99 -30.27
C GLN A 125 9.40 29.33 -30.75
N GLN A 126 10.24 28.86 -29.84
CA GLN A 126 11.42 28.05 -30.12
C GLN A 126 11.10 26.56 -30.38
N GLY A 127 9.82 26.22 -30.41
CA GLY A 127 9.36 24.85 -30.63
C GLY A 127 9.58 23.91 -29.44
N VAL A 128 9.88 24.42 -28.23
CA VAL A 128 10.04 23.61 -27.02
C VAL A 128 8.70 23.43 -26.35
N THR A 129 8.29 22.18 -26.17
CA THR A 129 7.06 21.84 -25.45
C THR A 129 7.37 21.22 -24.09
N ARG A 130 6.40 21.26 -23.19
CA ARG A 130 6.53 20.58 -21.88
C ARG A 130 6.89 19.11 -22.04
N LEU A 131 6.33 18.45 -23.06
CA LEU A 131 6.56 17.04 -23.32
C LEU A 131 8.01 16.75 -23.74
N ASP A 132 8.60 17.61 -24.57
CA ASP A 132 10.00 17.48 -24.98
C ASP A 132 10.93 17.54 -23.75
N VAL A 133 10.70 18.52 -22.87
CA VAL A 133 11.46 18.70 -21.64
C VAL A 133 11.31 17.50 -20.69
N VAL A 134 10.09 16.99 -20.50
CA VAL A 134 9.82 15.82 -19.64
C VAL A 134 10.45 14.56 -20.25
N ASN A 135 10.35 14.33 -21.55
CA ASN A 135 10.95 13.18 -22.23
C ASN A 135 12.48 13.17 -22.08
N TYR A 136 13.12 14.33 -22.21
CA TYR A 136 14.57 14.40 -22.01
C TYR A 136 14.96 14.10 -20.55
N ILE A 137 14.26 14.69 -19.59
CA ILE A 137 14.56 14.48 -18.15
C ILE A 137 14.31 13.03 -17.70
N SER A 138 13.30 12.36 -18.30
CA SER A 138 12.90 11.00 -17.88
C SER A 138 13.61 9.90 -18.69
N HIS A 139 13.89 10.12 -19.96
CA HIS A 139 14.35 9.08 -20.90
C HIS A 139 15.62 9.45 -21.66
N GLY A 140 16.16 10.68 -21.50
CA GLY A 140 17.35 11.15 -22.21
C GLY A 140 17.15 11.34 -23.73
N ILE A 141 15.88 11.40 -24.20
CA ILE A 141 15.56 11.50 -25.62
C ILE A 141 15.68 12.96 -26.08
N ALA A 142 16.72 13.27 -26.86
CA ALA A 142 16.91 14.58 -27.47
C ALA A 142 16.04 14.76 -28.74
N LYS A 143 15.57 15.99 -28.97
CA LYS A 143 14.80 16.33 -30.16
C LYS A 143 15.75 16.54 -31.33
N SER A 144 15.63 15.75 -32.43
CA SER A 144 16.39 15.95 -33.65
C SER A 144 15.93 17.24 -34.33
N PRO A 145 16.85 18.07 -34.88
CA PRO A 145 16.46 19.31 -35.58
C PRO A 145 15.64 18.98 -36.84
N GLN A 146 14.40 19.46 -36.90
CA GLN A 146 13.58 19.43 -38.12
C GLN A 146 13.97 20.60 -39.03
N PRO A 147 14.00 20.40 -40.37
CA PRO A 147 14.24 21.51 -41.32
C PRO A 147 13.09 22.52 -41.27
N GLN A 148 13.44 23.80 -41.28
CA GLN A 148 12.53 24.93 -41.24
C GLN A 148 11.51 24.88 -42.41
N GLN A 149 10.22 24.95 -42.09
CA GLN A 149 9.14 25.23 -43.05
C GLN A 149 8.83 26.73 -43.11
N PRO A 150 8.47 27.28 -44.29
CA PRO A 150 8.22 28.71 -44.51
C PRO A 150 6.84 29.14 -43.95
N LYS A 151 6.73 30.48 -43.73
CA LYS A 151 5.59 31.18 -43.13
C LYS A 151 4.28 31.00 -43.93
N PRO A 152 3.10 31.04 -43.28
CA PRO A 152 1.81 30.90 -43.96
C PRO A 152 1.33 32.23 -44.53
N GLY A 153 0.95 32.19 -45.80
CA GLY A 153 0.06 33.14 -46.47
C GLY A 153 -0.96 32.32 -47.25
N ASP A 154 -2.21 32.65 -46.99
CA ASP A 154 -3.42 32.42 -47.81
C ASP A 154 -3.51 31.19 -48.73
N ALA A 155 -4.45 30.30 -48.47
CA ALA A 155 -5.52 29.93 -49.43
C ALA A 155 -6.17 28.58 -49.06
N GLU A 156 -7.43 28.60 -49.21
CA GLU A 156 -8.48 27.59 -49.28
C GLU A 156 -8.07 26.17 -49.75
N ALA A 157 -8.68 25.22 -49.02
CA ALA A 157 -9.16 23.92 -49.49
C ALA A 157 -8.46 23.27 -50.70
N GLU A 158 -7.65 22.26 -50.43
CA GLU A 158 -7.58 21.06 -51.26
C GLU A 158 -7.23 19.84 -50.39
N GLU A 159 -8.04 18.80 -50.56
CA GLU A 159 -7.85 17.47 -50.00
C GLU A 159 -6.55 16.86 -50.55
N GLU A 160 -5.49 16.74 -49.71
CA GLU A 160 -4.37 15.88 -50.07
C GLU A 160 -4.34 14.65 -49.16
N GLN A 161 -4.76 13.56 -49.78
CA GLN A 161 -4.44 12.20 -49.37
C GLN A 161 -2.92 11.99 -49.43
N GLY A 162 -2.25 12.20 -48.32
CA GLY A 162 -0.87 11.76 -48.11
C GLY A 162 -0.85 10.32 -47.60
N GLN A 163 -0.53 9.39 -48.46
CA GLN A 163 -0.26 7.99 -48.20
C GLN A 163 0.80 7.82 -47.07
N GLN A 164 0.36 7.60 -45.85
CA GLN A 164 1.14 6.81 -44.90
C GLN A 164 0.77 5.34 -45.12
N SER A 165 1.73 4.55 -45.59
CA SER A 165 1.63 3.13 -45.86
C SER A 165 1.61 2.30 -44.56
N GLY A 166 0.54 2.39 -43.85
CA GLY A 166 0.13 1.57 -42.71
C GLY A 166 -1.32 1.91 -42.42
N GLY A 167 -2.25 0.98 -42.64
CA GLY A 167 -3.69 1.22 -42.40
C GLY A 167 -3.95 1.56 -40.92
N ALA A 168 -5.02 2.32 -40.66
CA ALA A 168 -5.44 2.62 -39.27
C ALA A 168 -5.53 1.36 -38.40
N LEU A 169 -5.81 0.22 -39.01
CA LEU A 169 -5.84 -1.08 -38.36
C LEU A 169 -4.45 -1.50 -37.83
N GLU A 170 -3.38 -1.30 -38.61
CA GLU A 170 -2.02 -1.66 -38.17
C GLU A 170 -1.49 -0.71 -37.09
N THR A 171 -1.94 0.55 -37.12
CA THR A 171 -1.48 1.57 -36.16
C THR A 171 -2.14 1.43 -34.78
N TYR A 172 -3.44 1.07 -34.75
CA TYR A 172 -4.26 1.08 -33.51
C TYR A 172 -4.72 -0.29 -33.06
N THR A 173 -4.32 -1.37 -33.75
CA THR A 173 -4.65 -2.74 -33.35
C THR A 173 -3.45 -3.67 -33.45
N LEU A 174 -3.46 -4.71 -32.64
CA LEU A 174 -2.48 -5.77 -32.62
C LEU A 174 -3.08 -7.03 -33.27
N ASN A 175 -2.48 -7.54 -34.32
CA ASN A 175 -2.94 -8.77 -34.97
C ASN A 175 -2.47 -10.00 -34.16
N LEU A 176 -3.40 -10.64 -33.43
CA LEU A 176 -3.10 -11.79 -32.59
C LEU A 176 -2.71 -13.03 -33.41
N ASN A 177 -3.23 -13.22 -34.61
CA ASN A 177 -2.84 -14.34 -35.48
C ASN A 177 -1.38 -14.22 -35.91
N ALA A 178 -0.92 -13.02 -36.23
CA ALA A 178 0.48 -12.78 -36.56
C ALA A 178 1.41 -13.06 -35.35
N LEU A 179 0.99 -12.69 -34.14
CA LEU A 179 1.70 -13.05 -32.93
C LEU A 179 1.71 -14.56 -32.66
N ALA A 180 0.62 -15.26 -32.94
CA ALA A 180 0.53 -16.70 -32.81
C ALA A 180 1.54 -17.42 -33.75
N LEU A 181 1.63 -16.94 -35.01
CA LEU A 181 2.60 -17.47 -35.99
C LEU A 181 4.05 -17.30 -35.55
N THR A 182 4.38 -16.18 -34.89
CA THR A 182 5.74 -15.93 -34.37
C THR A 182 6.02 -16.68 -33.04
N GLY A 183 5.05 -17.45 -32.54
CA GLY A 183 5.21 -18.19 -31.27
C GLY A 183 5.23 -17.31 -30.01
N LYS A 184 4.85 -16.04 -30.11
CA LYS A 184 4.85 -15.10 -28.96
C LYS A 184 3.63 -15.24 -28.04
N ILE A 185 2.57 -15.92 -28.50
CA ILE A 185 1.38 -16.18 -27.69
C ILE A 185 1.58 -17.40 -26.81
N ASP A 186 1.21 -17.28 -25.56
CA ASP A 186 1.25 -18.36 -24.59
C ASP A 186 0.21 -19.48 -24.88
N PRO A 187 0.47 -20.74 -24.52
CA PRO A 187 -0.50 -21.80 -24.68
C PRO A 187 -1.69 -21.58 -23.74
N LEU A 188 -2.89 -21.67 -24.30
CA LEU A 188 -4.12 -21.68 -23.49
C LEU A 188 -4.30 -23.06 -22.87
N ILE A 189 -4.45 -23.10 -21.55
CA ILE A 189 -4.56 -24.34 -20.76
C ILE A 189 -5.78 -24.23 -19.85
N GLY A 190 -6.58 -25.28 -19.78
CA GLY A 190 -7.71 -25.38 -18.84
C GLY A 190 -8.92 -24.48 -19.14
N ARG A 191 -9.01 -23.90 -20.34
CA ARG A 191 -10.10 -23.00 -20.76
C ARG A 191 -10.83 -23.47 -22.02
N GLU A 192 -10.84 -24.77 -22.25
CA GLU A 192 -11.45 -25.37 -23.44
C GLU A 192 -12.95 -25.09 -23.52
N ARG A 193 -13.66 -25.15 -22.40
CA ARG A 193 -15.13 -24.91 -22.34
C ARG A 193 -15.49 -23.47 -22.68
N GLU A 194 -14.79 -22.51 -22.11
CA GLU A 194 -15.00 -21.09 -22.39
C GLU A 194 -14.68 -20.78 -23.85
N LEU A 195 -13.57 -21.31 -24.37
CA LEU A 195 -13.16 -21.11 -25.75
C LEU A 195 -14.17 -21.74 -26.74
N GLU A 196 -14.64 -22.96 -26.50
CA GLU A 196 -15.71 -23.56 -27.29
C GLU A 196 -16.98 -22.70 -27.29
N ARG A 197 -17.32 -22.14 -26.14
CA ARG A 197 -18.45 -21.23 -26.01
C ARG A 197 -18.29 -19.95 -26.78
N VAL A 198 -17.06 -19.38 -26.81
CA VAL A 198 -16.70 -18.22 -27.66
C VAL A 198 -16.86 -18.58 -29.12
N ILE A 199 -16.32 -19.70 -29.57
CA ILE A 199 -16.44 -20.20 -30.97
C ILE A 199 -17.90 -20.39 -31.35
N GLN A 200 -18.69 -21.07 -30.52
CA GLN A 200 -20.12 -21.25 -30.74
C GLN A 200 -20.88 -19.93 -30.87
N THR A 201 -20.53 -18.96 -30.02
CA THR A 201 -21.15 -17.63 -30.04
C THR A 201 -20.81 -16.88 -31.34
N LEU A 202 -19.54 -16.87 -31.77
CA LEU A 202 -19.09 -16.22 -33.00
C LEU A 202 -19.74 -16.82 -34.28
N CYS A 203 -20.15 -18.09 -34.23
CA CYS A 203 -20.83 -18.77 -35.33
C CYS A 203 -22.37 -18.53 -35.35
N ARG A 204 -22.95 -17.83 -34.37
CA ARG A 204 -24.37 -17.53 -34.32
C ARG A 204 -24.81 -16.50 -35.33
N ARG A 205 -26.04 -16.56 -35.80
CA ARG A 205 -26.64 -15.55 -36.67
C ARG A 205 -26.93 -14.22 -35.97
N ARG A 206 -27.31 -14.28 -34.68
CA ARG A 206 -27.64 -13.12 -33.83
C ARG A 206 -26.98 -13.31 -32.48
N LYS A 207 -26.66 -12.21 -31.78
CA LYS A 207 -25.90 -12.22 -30.53
C LYS A 207 -24.58 -12.98 -30.71
N ASN A 208 -23.92 -12.68 -31.82
CA ASN A 208 -22.65 -13.32 -32.22
C ASN A 208 -21.41 -12.69 -31.61
N ASN A 209 -21.57 -11.76 -30.68
CA ASN A 209 -20.48 -11.11 -29.99
C ASN A 209 -20.35 -11.69 -28.58
N PRO A 210 -19.33 -12.49 -28.26
CA PRO A 210 -19.09 -12.97 -26.91
C PRO A 210 -18.58 -11.82 -26.01
N LEU A 211 -19.07 -11.79 -24.77
CA LEU A 211 -18.59 -10.92 -23.71
C LEU A 211 -18.05 -11.78 -22.57
N LEU A 212 -16.73 -11.76 -22.39
CA LEU A 212 -16.05 -12.47 -21.32
C LEU A 212 -16.19 -11.66 -20.04
N VAL A 213 -16.88 -12.21 -19.05
CA VAL A 213 -17.14 -11.54 -17.76
C VAL A 213 -16.49 -12.37 -16.65
N GLY A 214 -15.58 -11.73 -15.88
CA GLY A 214 -14.87 -12.38 -14.78
C GLY A 214 -13.97 -11.40 -14.07
N GLU A 215 -13.49 -11.76 -12.89
CA GLU A 215 -12.60 -10.90 -12.12
C GLU A 215 -11.28 -10.59 -12.84
N ALA A 216 -10.55 -9.59 -12.39
CA ALA A 216 -9.24 -9.28 -12.95
C ALA A 216 -8.25 -10.43 -12.72
N GLY A 217 -7.40 -10.73 -13.72
CA GLY A 217 -6.36 -11.76 -13.59
C GLY A 217 -6.83 -13.22 -13.77
N VAL A 218 -8.13 -13.48 -14.11
CA VAL A 218 -8.62 -14.87 -14.34
C VAL A 218 -8.30 -15.41 -15.73
N GLY A 219 -7.64 -14.64 -16.61
CA GLY A 219 -7.21 -15.09 -17.95
C GLY A 219 -8.19 -14.81 -19.08
N LYS A 220 -9.00 -13.72 -19.02
CA LYS A 220 -9.92 -13.34 -20.10
C LYS A 220 -9.21 -13.05 -21.42
N THR A 221 -8.12 -12.32 -21.38
CA THR A 221 -7.29 -11.98 -22.56
C THR A 221 -6.68 -13.22 -23.18
N ALA A 222 -6.22 -14.18 -22.36
CA ALA A 222 -5.66 -15.44 -22.82
C ALA A 222 -6.66 -16.29 -23.64
N ILE A 223 -7.98 -16.15 -23.41
CA ILE A 223 -9.00 -16.83 -24.23
C ILE A 223 -9.04 -16.27 -25.66
N ALA A 224 -8.90 -14.95 -25.83
CA ALA A 224 -8.86 -14.33 -27.15
C ALA A 224 -7.54 -14.70 -27.90
N GLU A 225 -6.44 -14.73 -27.21
CA GLU A 225 -5.15 -15.18 -27.72
C GLU A 225 -5.18 -16.68 -28.10
N GLY A 226 -5.78 -17.50 -27.25
CA GLY A 226 -6.01 -18.91 -27.53
C GLY A 226 -6.90 -19.18 -28.74
N LEU A 227 -7.91 -18.33 -28.96
CA LEU A 227 -8.73 -18.38 -30.18
C LEU A 227 -7.87 -18.10 -31.42
N ALA A 228 -7.06 -17.03 -31.40
CA ALA A 228 -6.19 -16.69 -32.51
C ALA A 228 -5.20 -17.82 -32.84
N ARG A 229 -4.64 -18.47 -31.81
CA ARG A 229 -3.78 -19.63 -31.95
C ARG A 229 -4.50 -20.84 -32.59
N ARG A 230 -5.69 -21.19 -32.12
CA ARG A 230 -6.50 -22.28 -32.71
C ARG A 230 -6.89 -22.01 -34.15
N ILE A 231 -7.13 -20.73 -34.52
CA ILE A 231 -7.37 -20.34 -35.92
C ILE A 231 -6.14 -20.64 -36.78
N VAL A 232 -4.95 -20.25 -36.31
CA VAL A 232 -3.68 -20.49 -37.00
C VAL A 232 -3.35 -21.98 -37.12
N GLU A 233 -3.65 -22.76 -36.07
CA GLU A 233 -3.44 -24.22 -36.05
C GLU A 233 -4.53 -25.00 -36.82
N GLY A 234 -5.55 -24.32 -37.36
CA GLY A 234 -6.65 -24.96 -38.10
C GLY A 234 -7.61 -25.77 -37.23
N GLN A 235 -7.66 -25.53 -35.91
CA GLN A 235 -8.46 -26.25 -34.93
C GLN A 235 -9.81 -25.55 -34.68
N VAL A 236 -10.38 -24.91 -35.67
CA VAL A 236 -11.64 -24.18 -35.60
C VAL A 236 -12.57 -24.61 -36.73
N PRO A 237 -13.92 -24.39 -36.61
CA PRO A 237 -14.84 -24.64 -37.71
C PRO A 237 -14.47 -23.84 -38.97
N GLU A 238 -14.83 -24.35 -40.16
CA GLU A 238 -14.51 -23.78 -41.45
C GLU A 238 -14.89 -22.28 -41.57
N ILE A 239 -16.02 -21.90 -40.94
CA ILE A 239 -16.51 -20.51 -40.88
C ILE A 239 -15.53 -19.54 -40.24
N LEU A 240 -14.67 -20.01 -39.34
CA LEU A 240 -13.67 -19.20 -38.62
C LEU A 240 -12.25 -19.44 -39.13
N SER A 241 -12.01 -20.38 -40.00
CA SER A 241 -10.65 -20.78 -40.46
C SER A 241 -9.86 -19.65 -41.11
N ARG A 242 -10.53 -18.68 -41.73
CA ARG A 242 -9.91 -17.51 -42.37
C ARG A 242 -9.98 -16.24 -41.55
N CYS A 243 -10.51 -16.32 -40.32
CA CYS A 243 -10.66 -15.15 -39.46
C CYS A 243 -9.34 -14.70 -38.86
N GLN A 244 -9.23 -13.40 -38.66
CA GLN A 244 -8.10 -12.74 -37.99
C GLN A 244 -8.61 -11.97 -36.79
N VAL A 245 -7.97 -12.17 -35.64
CA VAL A 245 -8.33 -11.51 -34.39
C VAL A 245 -7.41 -10.29 -34.21
N TYR A 246 -8.02 -9.13 -34.11
CA TYR A 246 -7.35 -7.84 -33.88
C TYR A 246 -7.67 -7.35 -32.49
N SER A 247 -6.66 -7.21 -31.63
CA SER A 247 -6.80 -6.61 -30.31
C SER A 247 -6.67 -5.10 -30.41
N LEU A 248 -7.68 -4.37 -29.91
CA LEU A 248 -7.71 -2.92 -29.92
C LEU A 248 -6.71 -2.35 -28.89
N ASP A 249 -5.80 -1.49 -29.33
CA ASP A 249 -4.87 -0.78 -28.45
C ASP A 249 -5.47 0.57 -28.02
N MET A 250 -6.04 0.59 -26.82
CA MET A 250 -6.61 1.81 -26.23
C MET A 250 -5.56 2.88 -25.96
N GLY A 251 -4.32 2.47 -25.62
CA GLY A 251 -3.21 3.38 -25.39
C GLY A 251 -2.82 4.14 -26.66
N ALA A 252 -2.68 3.41 -27.78
CA ALA A 252 -2.37 4.00 -29.08
C ALA A 252 -3.49 4.92 -29.60
N LEU A 253 -4.76 4.55 -29.38
CA LEU A 253 -5.90 5.39 -29.76
C LEU A 253 -5.94 6.72 -29.01
N LEU A 254 -5.59 6.72 -27.74
CA LEU A 254 -5.61 7.90 -26.86
C LEU A 254 -4.33 8.72 -26.92
N ALA A 255 -3.21 8.12 -27.34
CA ALA A 255 -1.92 8.81 -27.40
C ALA A 255 -1.97 10.03 -28.33
N GLY A 256 -1.62 11.22 -27.79
CA GLY A 256 -1.57 12.47 -28.56
C GLY A 256 -2.93 13.08 -28.94
N THR A 257 -4.07 12.52 -28.51
CA THR A 257 -5.38 13.15 -28.72
C THR A 257 -5.55 14.34 -27.76
N LYS A 258 -5.74 15.55 -28.32
CA LYS A 258 -6.04 16.75 -27.52
C LYS A 258 -7.54 16.99 -27.38
N TYR A 259 -8.32 16.50 -28.34
CA TYR A 259 -9.76 16.72 -28.43
C TYR A 259 -10.48 15.38 -28.60
N ARG A 260 -11.72 15.34 -28.12
CA ARG A 260 -12.63 14.19 -28.26
C ARG A 260 -12.81 13.75 -29.74
N GLY A 261 -12.82 14.70 -30.67
CA GLY A 261 -12.97 14.44 -32.10
C GLY A 261 -11.85 13.59 -32.70
N ASP A 262 -10.62 13.75 -32.24
CA ASP A 262 -9.45 13.00 -32.75
C ASP A 262 -9.60 11.50 -32.45
N PHE A 263 -10.00 11.16 -31.23
CA PHE A 263 -10.26 9.78 -30.82
C PHE A 263 -11.41 9.15 -31.60
N GLU A 264 -12.53 9.89 -31.76
CA GLU A 264 -13.69 9.43 -32.52
C GLU A 264 -13.34 9.18 -33.99
N GLN A 265 -12.52 10.02 -34.61
CA GLN A 265 -12.05 9.84 -35.99
C GLN A 265 -11.16 8.60 -36.13
N ARG A 266 -10.19 8.41 -35.21
CA ARG A 266 -9.32 7.22 -35.21
C ARG A 266 -10.10 5.94 -35.05
N LEU A 267 -11.02 5.90 -34.08
CA LEU A 267 -11.88 4.73 -33.86
C LEU A 267 -12.79 4.47 -35.07
N LYS A 268 -13.39 5.50 -35.68
CA LYS A 268 -14.18 5.36 -36.92
C LYS A 268 -13.34 4.79 -38.04
N ALA A 269 -12.08 5.22 -38.23
CA ALA A 269 -11.19 4.71 -39.26
C ALA A 269 -10.89 3.20 -39.04
N VAL A 270 -10.62 2.80 -37.80
CA VAL A 270 -10.41 1.39 -37.45
C VAL A 270 -11.68 0.56 -37.72
N LEU A 271 -12.84 1.03 -37.23
CA LEU A 271 -14.11 0.33 -37.43
C LEU A 271 -14.47 0.19 -38.90
N LYS A 272 -14.23 1.21 -39.75
CA LYS A 272 -14.46 1.14 -41.18
C LYS A 272 -13.62 0.02 -41.82
N GLN A 273 -12.32 -0.02 -41.53
CA GLN A 273 -11.43 -1.06 -42.07
C GLN A 273 -11.80 -2.48 -41.58
N LEU A 274 -12.30 -2.60 -40.35
CA LEU A 274 -12.78 -3.90 -39.81
C LEU A 274 -14.08 -4.33 -40.48
N VAL A 275 -15.01 -3.42 -40.76
CA VAL A 275 -16.26 -3.72 -41.46
C VAL A 275 -16.02 -4.10 -42.92
N ASP A 276 -15.04 -3.47 -43.57
CA ASP A 276 -14.63 -3.80 -44.94
C ASP A 276 -13.94 -5.18 -45.05
N ASN A 277 -13.47 -5.73 -43.89
CA ASN A 277 -12.88 -7.07 -43.82
C ASN A 277 -13.83 -8.08 -43.10
N PRO A 278 -14.59 -8.89 -43.88
CA PRO A 278 -15.60 -9.82 -43.30
C PRO A 278 -15.00 -10.93 -42.42
N ASN A 279 -13.68 -11.13 -42.49
CA ASN A 279 -12.95 -12.12 -41.68
C ASN A 279 -12.29 -11.50 -40.45
N ALA A 280 -12.48 -10.22 -40.19
CA ALA A 280 -11.94 -9.58 -38.99
C ALA A 280 -12.82 -9.85 -37.76
N ILE A 281 -12.17 -10.15 -36.65
CA ILE A 281 -12.75 -10.23 -35.30
C ILE A 281 -12.04 -9.20 -34.44
N LEU A 282 -12.78 -8.25 -33.88
CA LEU A 282 -12.23 -7.24 -32.98
C LEU A 282 -12.28 -7.78 -31.55
N PHE A 283 -11.15 -7.80 -30.86
CA PHE A 283 -11.05 -8.02 -29.42
C PHE A 283 -10.86 -6.69 -28.71
N ILE A 284 -11.69 -6.42 -27.71
CA ILE A 284 -11.61 -5.22 -26.87
C ILE A 284 -11.47 -5.66 -25.43
N ASP A 285 -10.29 -5.52 -24.88
CA ASP A 285 -10.10 -5.71 -23.46
C ASP A 285 -10.62 -4.50 -22.68
N GLU A 286 -11.12 -4.74 -21.47
CA GLU A 286 -11.78 -3.70 -20.66
C GLU A 286 -12.80 -2.86 -21.44
N ILE A 287 -13.66 -3.51 -22.23
CA ILE A 287 -14.63 -2.84 -23.12
C ILE A 287 -15.49 -1.78 -22.42
N HIS A 288 -15.63 -1.85 -21.10
CA HIS A 288 -16.32 -0.87 -20.27
C HIS A 288 -15.67 0.53 -20.35
N THR A 289 -14.37 0.62 -20.60
CA THR A 289 -13.65 1.90 -20.75
C THR A 289 -14.16 2.70 -21.96
N LEU A 290 -14.58 2.01 -23.01
CA LEU A 290 -15.19 2.63 -24.20
C LEU A 290 -16.66 3.01 -24.02
N ILE A 291 -17.36 2.33 -23.12
CA ILE A 291 -18.84 2.39 -23.04
C ILE A 291 -19.33 3.25 -21.88
N GLY A 292 -18.62 3.28 -20.76
CA GLY A 292 -19.16 3.76 -19.51
C GLY A 292 -18.49 4.97 -18.88
N ALA A 293 -17.42 5.44 -19.41
CA ALA A 293 -16.65 6.53 -18.86
C ALA A 293 -17.38 7.91 -18.88
N GLY A 294 -18.64 7.98 -19.29
CA GLY A 294 -19.43 9.20 -19.51
C GLY A 294 -20.26 9.74 -18.35
N ALA A 295 -20.45 9.01 -17.27
CA ALA A 295 -21.51 9.36 -16.33
C ALA A 295 -21.06 10.07 -15.03
N ALA A 296 -19.76 10.05 -14.67
CA ALA A 296 -19.33 10.51 -13.34
C ALA A 296 -18.39 11.72 -13.29
N SER A 297 -17.79 12.16 -14.40
CA SER A 297 -16.99 13.39 -14.43
C SER A 297 -17.05 14.03 -15.81
N GLY A 298 -17.54 15.22 -15.93
CA GLY A 298 -17.87 15.97 -17.15
C GLY A 298 -16.79 16.01 -18.23
N GLY A 299 -16.65 14.94 -19.01
CA GLY A 299 -15.68 14.91 -20.10
C GLY A 299 -15.34 13.55 -20.69
N THR A 300 -16.11 12.51 -20.44
CA THR A 300 -15.75 11.15 -20.80
C THR A 300 -16.26 10.70 -22.18
N LEU A 301 -15.44 9.89 -22.82
CA LEU A 301 -15.55 9.34 -24.18
C LEU A 301 -16.70 8.32 -24.26
N ASP A 302 -17.85 8.69 -24.83
CA ASP A 302 -18.92 7.74 -25.14
C ASP A 302 -18.75 7.20 -26.57
N ALA A 303 -17.87 6.20 -26.72
CA ALA A 303 -17.67 5.50 -27.98
C ALA A 303 -18.76 4.45 -28.28
N SER A 304 -19.69 4.24 -27.36
CA SER A 304 -20.77 3.27 -27.53
C SER A 304 -21.61 3.58 -28.77
N ASN A 305 -21.83 4.86 -29.05
CA ASN A 305 -22.61 5.30 -30.21
C ASN A 305 -21.94 4.99 -31.56
N LEU A 306 -20.61 4.82 -31.57
CA LEU A 306 -19.84 4.43 -32.76
C LEU A 306 -19.86 2.91 -32.99
N LEU A 307 -19.85 2.13 -31.89
CA LEU A 307 -19.88 0.67 -31.95
C LEU A 307 -21.30 0.12 -32.22
N LYS A 308 -22.34 0.73 -31.64
CA LYS A 308 -23.73 0.28 -31.75
C LYS A 308 -24.21 0.01 -33.19
N PRO A 309 -23.96 0.87 -34.19
CA PRO A 309 -24.36 0.60 -35.58
C PRO A 309 -23.67 -0.63 -36.17
N ALA A 310 -22.35 -0.72 -36.07
CA ALA A 310 -21.55 -1.83 -36.60
C ALA A 310 -21.91 -3.19 -36.00
N LEU A 311 -22.16 -3.21 -34.68
CA LEU A 311 -22.63 -4.41 -33.97
C LEU A 311 -24.08 -4.78 -34.31
N SER A 312 -24.95 -3.79 -34.67
CA SER A 312 -26.36 -4.05 -34.96
C SER A 312 -26.60 -4.66 -36.33
N THR A 313 -25.80 -4.28 -37.32
CA THR A 313 -25.86 -4.82 -38.69
C THR A 313 -25.28 -6.23 -38.78
N GLY A 314 -24.53 -6.68 -37.72
CA GLY A 314 -23.83 -7.97 -37.73
C GLY A 314 -22.59 -8.00 -38.66
N GLN A 315 -22.20 -6.85 -39.18
CA GLN A 315 -21.03 -6.69 -40.06
C GLN A 315 -19.71 -6.79 -39.27
N LEU A 316 -19.72 -6.40 -37.99
CA LEU A 316 -18.57 -6.52 -37.11
C LEU A 316 -18.78 -7.66 -36.12
N LYS A 317 -17.82 -8.58 -36.04
CA LYS A 317 -17.68 -9.55 -34.96
C LYS A 317 -16.80 -8.98 -33.87
N CYS A 318 -17.25 -8.95 -32.63
CA CYS A 318 -16.54 -8.37 -31.52
C CYS A 318 -16.51 -9.32 -30.32
N ILE A 319 -15.34 -9.46 -29.70
CA ILE A 319 -15.15 -10.13 -28.41
C ILE A 319 -14.84 -9.03 -27.41
N GLY A 320 -15.64 -8.90 -26.36
CA GLY A 320 -15.37 -7.96 -25.26
C GLY A 320 -14.92 -8.71 -24.01
N ALA A 321 -14.09 -8.06 -23.19
CA ALA A 321 -13.76 -8.54 -21.86
C ALA A 321 -14.08 -7.44 -20.83
N THR A 322 -14.61 -7.83 -19.66
CA THR A 322 -14.96 -6.89 -18.57
C THR A 322 -15.01 -7.63 -17.23
N THR A 323 -15.09 -6.89 -16.12
CA THR A 323 -15.29 -7.47 -14.80
C THR A 323 -16.78 -7.56 -14.45
N TYR A 324 -17.12 -8.29 -13.36
CA TYR A 324 -18.50 -8.41 -12.91
C TYR A 324 -19.09 -7.07 -12.47
N ASN A 325 -18.30 -6.22 -11.86
CA ASN A 325 -18.75 -4.91 -11.35
C ASN A 325 -19.13 -3.97 -12.49
N GLU A 326 -18.26 -3.83 -13.48
CA GLU A 326 -18.50 -3.00 -14.66
C GLU A 326 -19.61 -3.59 -15.54
N TYR A 327 -19.72 -4.92 -15.62
CA TYR A 327 -20.85 -5.56 -16.33
C TYR A 327 -22.19 -5.12 -15.74
N ARG A 328 -22.36 -5.21 -14.41
CA ARG A 328 -23.57 -4.75 -13.72
C ARG A 328 -23.76 -3.23 -13.81
N GLY A 329 -22.67 -2.48 -13.65
CA GLY A 329 -22.69 -1.02 -13.64
C GLY A 329 -23.07 -0.39 -14.99
N ILE A 330 -22.63 -0.99 -16.10
CA ILE A 330 -22.64 -0.40 -17.43
C ILE A 330 -23.48 -1.23 -18.40
N PHE A 331 -23.14 -2.52 -18.61
CA PHE A 331 -23.78 -3.35 -19.63
C PHE A 331 -25.23 -3.72 -19.31
N GLU A 332 -25.57 -4.02 -18.09
CA GLU A 332 -26.95 -4.32 -17.69
C GLU A 332 -27.87 -3.10 -17.84
N LYS A 333 -27.34 -1.90 -17.67
CA LYS A 333 -28.09 -0.65 -17.82
C LYS A 333 -28.30 -0.26 -19.29
N ASP A 334 -27.38 -0.63 -20.19
CA ASP A 334 -27.51 -0.36 -21.63
C ASP A 334 -28.15 -1.56 -22.34
N HIS A 335 -29.49 -1.56 -22.41
CA HIS A 335 -30.27 -2.60 -23.08
C HIS A 335 -29.92 -2.78 -24.57
N ALA A 336 -29.35 -1.76 -25.23
CA ALA A 336 -28.97 -1.86 -26.62
C ALA A 336 -27.71 -2.71 -26.81
N LEU A 337 -26.75 -2.62 -25.90
CA LEU A 337 -25.53 -3.43 -25.91
C LEU A 337 -25.80 -4.84 -25.36
N SER A 338 -26.53 -4.99 -24.27
CA SER A 338 -26.80 -6.28 -23.64
C SER A 338 -27.54 -7.26 -24.57
N ARG A 339 -28.36 -6.75 -25.51
CA ARG A 339 -29.01 -7.55 -26.54
C ARG A 339 -28.10 -8.04 -27.65
N ARG A 340 -26.91 -7.44 -27.82
CA ARG A 340 -25.96 -7.74 -28.90
C ARG A 340 -24.82 -8.63 -28.45
N PHE A 341 -24.51 -8.61 -27.16
CA PHE A 341 -23.50 -9.45 -26.57
C PHE A 341 -24.07 -10.70 -25.91
N GLN A 342 -23.32 -11.79 -25.97
CA GLN A 342 -23.60 -13.03 -25.23
C GLN A 342 -22.61 -13.10 -24.06
N LYS A 343 -23.10 -13.00 -22.83
CA LYS A 343 -22.30 -13.18 -21.63
C LYS A 343 -21.73 -14.60 -21.56
N ILE A 344 -20.43 -14.69 -21.29
CA ILE A 344 -19.69 -15.91 -20.98
C ILE A 344 -18.94 -15.65 -19.68
N ASP A 345 -19.30 -16.38 -18.63
CA ASP A 345 -18.65 -16.25 -17.34
C ASP A 345 -17.29 -16.95 -17.37
N VAL A 346 -16.25 -16.23 -16.92
CA VAL A 346 -14.89 -16.73 -16.77
C VAL A 346 -14.57 -16.72 -15.28
N THR A 347 -14.67 -17.88 -14.66
CA THR A 347 -14.44 -18.07 -13.23
C THR A 347 -12.95 -18.24 -12.93
N GLU A 348 -12.57 -18.02 -11.68
CA GLU A 348 -11.22 -18.34 -11.19
C GLU A 348 -10.94 -19.84 -11.34
N PRO A 349 -9.80 -20.26 -11.90
CA PRO A 349 -9.46 -21.68 -12.04
C PRO A 349 -9.20 -22.32 -10.67
N SER A 350 -9.40 -23.63 -10.60
CA SER A 350 -9.03 -24.41 -9.41
C SER A 350 -7.52 -24.43 -9.20
N LEU A 351 -7.10 -24.85 -8.00
CA LEU A 351 -5.68 -25.00 -7.69
C LEU A 351 -4.98 -25.98 -8.64
N GLU A 352 -5.66 -27.08 -8.96
CA GLU A 352 -5.13 -28.12 -9.86
C GLU A 352 -4.97 -27.60 -11.28
N GLU A 353 -6.01 -26.96 -11.82
CA GLU A 353 -5.96 -26.31 -13.15
C GLU A 353 -4.86 -25.24 -13.20
N THR A 354 -4.70 -24.46 -12.13
CA THR A 354 -3.64 -23.45 -12.07
C THR A 354 -2.24 -24.06 -12.09
N VAL A 355 -2.02 -25.18 -11.40
CA VAL A 355 -0.73 -25.90 -11.47
C VAL A 355 -0.46 -26.36 -12.90
N GLU A 356 -1.47 -26.82 -13.63
CA GLU A 356 -1.31 -27.20 -15.03
C GLU A 356 -1.00 -26.01 -15.94
N ILE A 357 -1.65 -24.86 -15.71
CA ILE A 357 -1.35 -23.61 -16.40
C ILE A 357 0.12 -23.24 -16.18
N LEU A 358 0.61 -23.25 -14.93
CA LEU A 358 2.01 -22.96 -14.63
C LEU A 358 2.98 -23.96 -15.26
N ARG A 359 2.62 -25.26 -15.33
CA ARG A 359 3.42 -26.28 -16.03
C ARG A 359 3.56 -25.98 -17.51
N GLY A 360 2.48 -25.56 -18.16
CA GLY A 360 2.51 -25.18 -19.56
C GLY A 360 3.31 -23.90 -19.86
N LEU A 361 3.30 -22.95 -18.95
CA LEU A 361 4.06 -21.72 -19.07
C LEU A 361 5.54 -21.85 -18.64
N LYS A 362 5.86 -22.89 -17.88
CA LYS A 362 7.16 -23.13 -17.27
C LYS A 362 8.33 -22.93 -18.22
N SER A 363 8.29 -23.53 -19.42
CA SER A 363 9.40 -23.49 -20.38
C SER A 363 9.74 -22.07 -20.83
N ARG A 364 8.75 -21.18 -20.90
CA ARG A 364 8.93 -19.77 -21.30
C ARG A 364 9.60 -18.96 -20.20
N PHE A 365 9.14 -19.13 -18.96
CA PHE A 365 9.77 -18.47 -17.81
C PHE A 365 11.18 -18.98 -17.56
N GLU A 366 11.41 -20.29 -17.75
CA GLU A 366 12.74 -20.88 -17.68
C GLU A 366 13.71 -20.30 -18.74
N ALA A 367 13.23 -20.15 -19.97
CA ALA A 367 14.00 -19.55 -21.05
C ALA A 367 14.27 -18.04 -20.79
N HIS A 368 13.27 -17.32 -20.29
CA HIS A 368 13.40 -15.90 -20.01
C HIS A 368 14.37 -15.59 -18.86
N HIS A 369 14.26 -16.33 -17.77
CA HIS A 369 15.09 -16.09 -16.56
C HIS A 369 16.41 -16.88 -16.53
N GLY A 370 16.56 -17.90 -17.37
CA GLY A 370 17.75 -18.77 -17.37
C GLY A 370 17.84 -19.70 -16.15
N VAL A 371 16.70 -20.02 -15.55
CA VAL A 371 16.56 -20.89 -14.36
C VAL A 371 15.64 -22.06 -14.67
N LYS A 372 15.60 -23.05 -13.79
CA LYS A 372 14.64 -24.17 -13.87
C LYS A 372 13.71 -24.15 -12.66
N TYR A 373 12.42 -24.40 -12.85
CA TYR A 373 11.46 -24.53 -11.76
C TYR A 373 11.21 -25.99 -11.45
N SER A 374 11.31 -26.37 -10.16
CA SER A 374 10.91 -27.71 -9.73
C SER A 374 9.37 -27.84 -9.74
N SER A 375 8.87 -29.07 -9.87
CA SER A 375 7.41 -29.32 -9.81
C SER A 375 6.83 -28.90 -8.44
N ALA A 376 7.61 -29.11 -7.36
CA ALA A 376 7.23 -28.67 -6.03
C ALA A 376 7.14 -27.13 -5.90
N ALA A 377 8.02 -26.39 -6.61
CA ALA A 377 7.96 -24.92 -6.63
C ALA A 377 6.65 -24.42 -7.27
N LEU A 378 6.25 -25.00 -8.41
CA LEU A 378 5.01 -24.62 -9.09
C LEU A 378 3.77 -24.90 -8.23
N SER A 379 3.71 -26.11 -7.62
CA SER A 379 2.59 -26.44 -6.71
C SER A 379 2.57 -25.51 -5.49
N SER A 380 3.74 -25.20 -4.91
CA SER A 380 3.84 -24.28 -3.78
C SER A 380 3.48 -22.84 -4.19
N ALA A 381 3.84 -22.37 -5.38
CA ALA A 381 3.47 -21.06 -5.88
C ALA A 381 1.93 -20.90 -5.94
N VAL A 382 1.23 -21.91 -6.41
CA VAL A 382 -0.25 -21.91 -6.48
C VAL A 382 -0.86 -21.97 -5.09
N GLU A 383 -0.45 -22.92 -4.26
CA GLU A 383 -1.02 -23.12 -2.92
C GLU A 383 -0.79 -21.90 -2.03
N LEU A 384 0.44 -21.41 -1.99
CA LEU A 384 0.81 -20.29 -1.12
C LEU A 384 0.24 -18.95 -1.63
N SER A 385 0.23 -18.71 -2.95
CA SER A 385 -0.40 -17.50 -3.50
C SER A 385 -1.90 -17.49 -3.27
N SER A 386 -2.56 -18.64 -3.39
CA SER A 386 -4.00 -18.76 -3.08
C SER A 386 -4.28 -18.46 -1.62
N ARG A 387 -3.42 -18.90 -0.71
CA ARG A 387 -3.57 -18.76 0.74
C ARG A 387 -3.22 -17.36 1.23
N TYR A 388 -2.17 -16.75 0.68
CA TYR A 388 -1.54 -15.56 1.24
C TYR A 388 -1.76 -14.28 0.43
N ILE A 389 -2.06 -14.38 -0.86
CA ILE A 389 -2.37 -13.22 -1.73
C ILE A 389 -3.87 -13.24 -2.00
N THR A 390 -4.63 -12.45 -1.23
CA THR A 390 -6.10 -12.46 -1.23
C THR A 390 -6.71 -11.34 -2.05
N ASP A 391 -5.94 -10.34 -2.44
CA ASP A 391 -6.34 -9.18 -3.22
C ASP A 391 -6.35 -9.42 -4.74
N ARG A 392 -5.83 -10.56 -5.21
CA ARG A 392 -5.74 -10.96 -6.61
C ARG A 392 -6.27 -12.38 -6.82
N HIS A 393 -6.55 -12.72 -8.08
CA HIS A 393 -7.10 -14.02 -8.47
C HIS A 393 -6.10 -14.92 -9.19
N LEU A 394 -6.32 -16.22 -9.11
CA LEU A 394 -5.58 -17.19 -9.92
C LEU A 394 -6.05 -17.09 -11.40
N PRO A 395 -5.19 -17.38 -12.37
CA PRO A 395 -3.78 -17.82 -12.24
C PRO A 395 -2.78 -16.69 -12.09
N ASP A 396 -3.17 -15.43 -12.30
CA ASP A 396 -2.30 -14.26 -12.42
C ASP A 396 -1.35 -14.12 -11.22
N LYS A 397 -1.88 -14.15 -9.99
CA LYS A 397 -1.05 -14.07 -8.77
C LYS A 397 -0.01 -15.18 -8.63
N ALA A 398 -0.29 -16.38 -9.16
CA ALA A 398 0.67 -17.49 -9.13
C ALA A 398 1.71 -17.35 -10.24
N ILE A 399 1.33 -16.80 -11.38
CA ILE A 399 2.24 -16.44 -12.48
C ILE A 399 3.22 -15.36 -12.01
N ASP A 400 2.74 -14.30 -11.37
CA ASP A 400 3.58 -13.24 -10.80
C ASP A 400 4.61 -13.79 -9.81
N VAL A 401 4.22 -14.73 -8.95
CA VAL A 401 5.13 -15.34 -7.98
C VAL A 401 6.28 -16.08 -8.67
N ILE A 402 6.02 -16.88 -9.72
CA ILE A 402 7.09 -17.59 -10.43
C ILE A 402 7.96 -16.65 -11.25
N ASP A 403 7.38 -15.60 -11.83
CA ASP A 403 8.12 -14.57 -12.58
C ASP A 403 9.05 -13.79 -11.66
N GLU A 404 8.54 -13.32 -10.51
CA GLU A 404 9.34 -12.61 -9.51
C GLU A 404 10.44 -13.50 -8.90
N ALA A 405 10.15 -14.80 -8.67
CA ALA A 405 11.16 -15.75 -8.22
C ALA A 405 12.30 -15.93 -9.23
N GLY A 406 11.98 -15.97 -10.52
CA GLY A 406 12.98 -15.99 -11.58
C GLY A 406 13.79 -14.71 -11.65
N ALA A 407 13.12 -13.56 -11.61
CA ALA A 407 13.75 -12.24 -11.62
C ALA A 407 14.68 -12.02 -10.42
N ALA A 408 14.27 -12.45 -9.23
CA ALA A 408 15.09 -12.36 -8.03
C ALA A 408 16.44 -13.08 -8.17
N GLN A 409 16.48 -14.23 -8.85
CA GLN A 409 17.75 -14.93 -9.10
C GLN A 409 18.70 -14.16 -10.03
N LYS A 410 18.18 -13.39 -11.00
CA LYS A 410 19.01 -12.57 -11.89
C LYS A 410 19.72 -11.42 -11.18
N ILE A 411 19.11 -10.88 -10.13
CA ILE A 411 19.66 -9.75 -9.35
C ILE A 411 20.77 -10.20 -8.39
N LEU A 412 20.74 -11.45 -7.96
CA LEU A 412 21.75 -11.98 -7.03
C LEU A 412 23.15 -12.08 -7.70
N PRO A 413 24.24 -11.89 -6.93
CA PRO A 413 25.59 -12.14 -7.40
C PRO A 413 25.72 -13.59 -7.93
N LYS A 414 26.49 -13.79 -9.00
CA LYS A 414 26.66 -15.12 -9.66
C LYS A 414 26.99 -16.25 -8.70
N SER A 415 27.71 -15.97 -7.61
CA SER A 415 28.07 -16.95 -6.57
C SER A 415 26.88 -17.43 -5.73
N ARG A 416 25.78 -16.65 -5.66
CA ARG A 416 24.57 -16.96 -4.89
C ARG A 416 23.37 -17.32 -5.76
N GLN A 417 23.50 -17.24 -7.10
CA GLN A 417 22.45 -17.62 -8.03
C GLN A 417 22.21 -19.13 -8.00
N LYS A 418 20.95 -19.51 -7.81
CA LYS A 418 20.52 -20.91 -7.90
C LYS A 418 20.02 -21.19 -9.32
N ARG A 419 20.45 -22.29 -9.90
CA ARG A 419 19.98 -22.74 -11.22
C ARG A 419 18.58 -23.36 -11.18
N VAL A 420 18.17 -23.85 -10.01
CA VAL A 420 16.88 -24.51 -9.81
C VAL A 420 16.16 -23.81 -8.67
N ILE A 421 14.98 -23.30 -8.97
CA ILE A 421 14.07 -22.69 -8.00
C ILE A 421 13.24 -23.82 -7.36
N GLY A 422 13.36 -23.95 -6.07
CA GLY A 422 12.63 -24.89 -5.23
C GLY A 422 11.51 -24.22 -4.43
N LYS A 423 10.97 -24.96 -3.48
CA LYS A 423 9.92 -24.49 -2.58
C LYS A 423 10.36 -23.30 -1.72
N GLY A 424 11.60 -23.33 -1.19
CA GLY A 424 12.10 -22.27 -0.29
C GLY A 424 12.21 -20.89 -0.96
N GLU A 425 12.61 -20.85 -2.25
CA GLU A 425 12.68 -19.61 -3.01
C GLU A 425 11.27 -19.01 -3.23
N ILE A 426 10.28 -19.86 -3.50
CA ILE A 426 8.87 -19.43 -3.63
C ILE A 426 8.34 -18.91 -2.29
N GLU A 427 8.64 -19.58 -1.18
CA GLU A 427 8.26 -19.15 0.17
C GLU A 427 8.83 -17.77 0.49
N GLU A 428 10.10 -17.53 0.13
CA GLU A 428 10.75 -16.23 0.32
C GLU A 428 10.08 -15.11 -0.49
N ILE A 429 9.75 -15.38 -1.76
CA ILE A 429 9.06 -14.40 -2.61
C ILE A 429 7.66 -14.10 -2.08
N ILE A 430 6.89 -15.13 -1.73
CA ILE A 430 5.55 -14.94 -1.17
C ILE A 430 5.61 -14.15 0.13
N SER A 431 6.62 -14.39 0.98
CA SER A 431 6.78 -13.61 2.20
C SER A 431 6.99 -12.13 1.93
N LYS A 432 7.71 -11.79 0.87
CA LYS A 432 7.93 -10.39 0.44
C LYS A 432 6.65 -9.76 -0.14
N ILE A 433 5.97 -10.47 -1.05
CA ILE A 433 4.73 -9.97 -1.69
C ILE A 433 3.63 -9.78 -0.66
N ALA A 434 3.37 -10.81 0.15
CA ALA A 434 2.31 -10.79 1.17
C ALA A 434 2.71 -10.05 2.45
N ARG A 435 3.97 -9.56 2.55
CA ARG A 435 4.52 -8.89 3.73
C ARG A 435 4.40 -9.71 5.01
N ILE A 436 4.72 -11.00 4.91
CA ILE A 436 4.66 -11.95 6.00
C ILE A 436 6.07 -12.35 6.37
N PRO A 437 6.39 -12.56 7.65
CA PRO A 437 7.69 -13.11 8.02
C PRO A 437 7.95 -14.44 7.31
N PRO A 438 9.16 -14.69 6.77
CA PRO A 438 9.48 -15.93 6.07
C PRO A 438 9.22 -17.19 6.90
N ALA A 439 9.41 -17.10 8.22
CA ALA A 439 9.14 -18.18 9.16
C ALA A 439 7.66 -18.63 9.18
N THR A 440 6.73 -17.72 8.85
CA THR A 440 5.28 -18.03 8.85
C THR A 440 4.86 -18.79 7.58
N VAL A 441 5.61 -18.65 6.50
CA VAL A 441 5.37 -19.33 5.21
C VAL A 441 6.01 -20.71 5.18
N SER A 442 7.12 -20.88 5.92
CA SER A 442 7.86 -22.14 6.00
C SER A 442 7.34 -23.07 7.11
N LEU A 443 7.75 -24.33 7.06
CA LEU A 443 7.45 -25.36 8.08
C LEU A 443 8.02 -25.04 9.48
N ASP A 444 8.80 -23.97 9.64
CA ASP A 444 9.35 -23.50 10.91
C ASP A 444 8.30 -22.88 11.86
N ASP A 445 7.08 -22.62 11.37
CA ASP A 445 5.92 -22.22 12.21
C ASP A 445 5.68 -23.23 13.36
N ARG A 446 6.01 -24.51 13.15
CA ARG A 446 5.92 -25.54 14.19
C ARG A 446 6.89 -25.31 15.36
N ALA A 447 8.11 -24.82 15.07
CA ALA A 447 9.11 -24.55 16.11
C ALA A 447 8.70 -23.33 16.96
N ALA A 448 8.21 -22.27 16.31
CA ALA A 448 7.68 -21.09 16.98
C ALA A 448 6.48 -21.45 17.87
N LEU A 449 5.51 -22.23 17.37
CA LEU A 449 4.36 -22.68 18.14
C LEU A 449 4.73 -23.65 19.27
N LYS A 450 5.82 -24.43 19.13
CA LYS A 450 6.29 -25.34 20.16
C LYS A 450 6.83 -24.57 21.38
N ASN A 451 7.54 -23.47 21.15
CA ASN A 451 8.22 -22.69 22.18
C ASN A 451 7.38 -21.49 22.69
N LEU A 452 6.23 -21.23 22.07
CA LEU A 452 5.41 -20.03 22.32
C LEU A 452 5.03 -19.86 23.80
N ASP A 453 4.70 -20.92 24.51
CA ASP A 453 4.37 -20.89 25.93
C ASP A 453 5.56 -20.45 26.77
N ARG A 454 6.73 -21.02 26.53
CA ARG A 454 7.97 -20.67 27.22
C ARG A 454 8.35 -19.21 26.97
N ASP A 455 8.30 -18.78 25.72
CA ASP A 455 8.73 -17.44 25.29
C ASP A 455 7.77 -16.36 25.82
N LEU A 456 6.47 -16.63 25.88
CA LEU A 456 5.49 -15.73 26.49
C LEU A 456 5.66 -15.66 28.03
N LYS A 457 5.86 -16.80 28.70
CA LYS A 457 6.07 -16.86 30.16
C LYS A 457 7.38 -16.19 30.60
N ALA A 458 8.40 -16.17 29.73
CA ALA A 458 9.65 -15.46 29.98
C ALA A 458 9.49 -13.94 30.08
N VAL A 459 8.47 -13.38 29.41
CA VAL A 459 8.28 -11.92 29.31
C VAL A 459 7.06 -11.40 30.06
N VAL A 460 6.03 -12.24 30.23
CA VAL A 460 4.80 -11.90 30.95
C VAL A 460 4.73 -12.74 32.24
N PHE A 461 4.77 -12.07 33.38
CA PHE A 461 4.85 -12.73 34.68
C PHE A 461 3.47 -12.88 35.32
N GLY A 462 3.26 -14.00 36.03
CA GLY A 462 2.09 -14.26 36.88
C GLY A 462 0.81 -14.60 36.12
N GLN A 463 0.89 -14.86 34.79
CA GLN A 463 -0.27 -15.19 33.98
C GLN A 463 -0.13 -16.58 33.31
N ASP A 464 0.58 -17.51 33.97
CA ASP A 464 0.93 -18.80 33.37
C ASP A 464 -0.31 -19.58 32.90
N LYS A 465 -1.38 -19.63 33.72
CA LYS A 465 -2.64 -20.30 33.35
C LYS A 465 -3.31 -19.67 32.14
N ALA A 466 -3.31 -18.33 32.03
CA ALA A 466 -3.87 -17.60 30.91
C ALA A 466 -3.06 -17.85 29.63
N ILE A 467 -1.73 -17.88 29.75
CA ILE A 467 -0.82 -18.16 28.62
C ILE A 467 -0.99 -19.60 28.15
N ASP A 468 -1.06 -20.59 29.08
CA ASP A 468 -1.27 -21.99 28.73
C ASP A 468 -2.58 -22.20 27.98
N ALA A 469 -3.68 -21.59 28.45
CA ALA A 469 -4.98 -21.65 27.80
C ALA A 469 -4.94 -21.00 26.37
N LEU A 470 -4.28 -19.84 26.25
CA LEU A 470 -4.12 -19.14 24.98
C LEU A 470 -3.33 -19.98 23.98
N VAL A 471 -2.17 -20.49 24.40
CA VAL A 471 -1.29 -21.29 23.53
C VAL A 471 -1.95 -22.60 23.11
N ALA A 472 -2.65 -23.27 24.02
CA ALA A 472 -3.43 -24.48 23.70
C ALA A 472 -4.50 -24.19 22.63
N ALA A 473 -5.24 -23.11 22.76
CA ALA A 473 -6.27 -22.72 21.80
C ALA A 473 -5.65 -22.35 20.43
N ILE A 474 -4.54 -21.61 20.40
CA ILE A 474 -3.82 -21.27 19.16
C ILE A 474 -3.28 -22.54 18.49
N ARG A 475 -2.68 -23.47 19.25
CA ARG A 475 -2.19 -24.74 18.70
C ARG A 475 -3.32 -25.58 18.10
N THR A 476 -4.49 -25.60 18.73
CA THR A 476 -5.68 -26.30 18.21
C THR A 476 -6.14 -25.66 16.91
N ALA A 477 -6.25 -24.34 16.86
CA ALA A 477 -6.66 -23.61 15.65
C ALA A 477 -5.69 -23.80 14.48
N ARG A 478 -4.36 -23.82 14.77
CA ARG A 478 -3.31 -24.00 13.76
C ARG A 478 -3.06 -25.47 13.37
N SER A 479 -3.65 -26.42 14.06
CA SER A 479 -3.50 -27.86 13.72
C SER A 479 -4.14 -28.26 12.38
N GLY A 480 -4.91 -27.36 11.76
CA GLY A 480 -5.65 -27.64 10.52
C GLY A 480 -7.00 -28.36 10.74
N LEU A 481 -7.38 -28.60 11.98
CA LEU A 481 -8.67 -29.21 12.34
C LEU A 481 -9.82 -28.19 12.44
N GLY A 482 -9.48 -26.88 12.39
CA GLY A 482 -10.45 -25.79 12.43
C GLY A 482 -11.14 -25.54 11.07
N ASN A 483 -12.21 -24.71 11.09
CA ASN A 483 -12.87 -24.28 9.87
C ASN A 483 -11.99 -23.28 9.10
N PRO A 484 -11.58 -23.56 7.86
CA PRO A 484 -10.69 -22.69 7.07
C PRO A 484 -11.33 -21.35 6.70
N GLN A 485 -12.64 -21.18 6.89
CA GLN A 485 -13.35 -19.94 6.60
C GLN A 485 -13.41 -18.98 7.81
N LYS A 486 -12.92 -19.36 8.97
CA LYS A 486 -12.92 -18.53 10.18
C LYS A 486 -11.56 -17.92 10.47
N PRO A 487 -11.47 -16.85 11.31
CA PRO A 487 -10.20 -16.37 11.85
C PRO A 487 -9.42 -17.47 12.56
N ILE A 488 -8.10 -17.28 12.71
CA ILE A 488 -7.24 -18.25 13.42
C ILE A 488 -7.73 -18.50 14.85
N GLY A 489 -8.21 -17.46 15.52
CA GLY A 489 -8.79 -17.58 16.84
C GLY A 489 -9.41 -16.28 17.31
N ASN A 490 -10.48 -16.42 18.13
CA ASN A 490 -11.25 -15.33 18.68
C ASN A 490 -11.20 -15.43 20.21
N PHE A 491 -10.40 -14.60 20.85
CA PHE A 491 -10.12 -14.68 22.28
C PHE A 491 -10.67 -13.47 23.03
N LEU A 492 -11.33 -13.73 24.17
CA LEU A 492 -11.72 -12.69 25.11
C LEU A 492 -10.83 -12.77 26.34
N PHE A 493 -10.02 -11.74 26.60
CA PHE A 493 -9.19 -11.59 27.78
C PHE A 493 -9.97 -10.83 28.86
N SER A 494 -10.32 -11.47 29.93
CA SER A 494 -11.05 -10.89 31.07
C SER A 494 -10.14 -10.75 32.31
N GLY A 495 -10.42 -9.79 33.15
CA GLY A 495 -9.69 -9.58 34.39
C GLY A 495 -9.41 -8.12 34.72
N PRO A 496 -8.79 -7.81 35.85
CA PRO A 496 -8.53 -6.46 36.34
C PRO A 496 -7.70 -5.62 35.35
N THR A 497 -7.78 -4.31 35.50
CA THR A 497 -6.92 -3.40 34.72
C THR A 497 -5.45 -3.56 35.13
N GLY A 498 -4.53 -3.43 34.19
CA GLY A 498 -3.08 -3.40 34.48
C GLY A 498 -2.44 -4.74 34.85
N VAL A 499 -3.13 -5.89 34.66
CA VAL A 499 -2.59 -7.23 34.92
C VAL A 499 -1.82 -7.85 33.74
N GLY A 500 -1.73 -7.14 32.60
CA GLY A 500 -0.93 -7.56 31.45
C GLY A 500 -1.70 -8.06 30.23
N LYS A 501 -3.03 -7.91 30.13
CA LYS A 501 -3.85 -8.35 28.97
C LYS A 501 -3.32 -7.84 27.63
N THR A 502 -3.13 -6.52 27.52
CA THR A 502 -2.61 -5.87 26.33
C THR A 502 -1.15 -6.27 26.03
N GLU A 503 -0.35 -6.51 27.09
CA GLU A 503 1.03 -6.94 26.96
C GLU A 503 1.15 -8.37 26.40
N VAL A 504 0.27 -9.30 26.84
CA VAL A 504 0.21 -10.66 26.27
C VAL A 504 -0.10 -10.60 24.78
N ALA A 505 -1.05 -9.77 24.35
CA ALA A 505 -1.38 -9.60 22.92
C ALA A 505 -0.18 -9.04 22.13
N ARG A 506 0.56 -8.09 22.71
CA ARG A 506 1.78 -7.52 22.09
C ARG A 506 2.87 -8.57 21.96
N GLN A 507 3.14 -9.30 23.04
CA GLN A 507 4.17 -10.33 23.05
C GLN A 507 3.79 -11.53 22.17
N LEU A 508 2.50 -11.87 22.07
CA LEU A 508 2.01 -12.88 21.14
C LEU A 508 2.36 -12.50 19.69
N ALA A 509 2.07 -11.24 19.32
CA ALA A 509 2.39 -10.74 17.98
C ALA A 509 3.91 -10.78 17.72
N TYR A 510 4.71 -10.37 18.69
CA TYR A 510 6.17 -10.39 18.60
C TYR A 510 6.74 -11.83 18.48
N CYS A 511 6.33 -12.76 19.33
CA CYS A 511 6.80 -14.15 19.31
C CYS A 511 6.37 -14.89 18.03
N MET A 512 5.23 -14.53 17.45
CA MET A 512 4.77 -15.08 16.18
C MET A 512 5.35 -14.34 14.96
N GLY A 513 6.10 -13.26 15.16
CA GLY A 513 6.67 -12.44 14.08
C GLY A 513 5.62 -11.76 13.21
N ILE A 514 4.43 -11.47 13.75
CA ILE A 514 3.33 -10.79 13.05
C ILE A 514 3.04 -9.44 13.72
N GLU A 515 2.36 -8.54 13.00
CA GLU A 515 2.09 -7.21 13.54
C GLU A 515 0.91 -7.17 14.49
N LEU A 516 0.95 -6.22 15.44
CA LEU A 516 -0.18 -5.90 16.32
C LEU A 516 -0.95 -4.70 15.74
N ILE A 517 -2.23 -4.90 15.45
CA ILE A 517 -3.19 -3.84 15.12
C ILE A 517 -4.06 -3.61 16.35
N ARG A 518 -4.04 -2.40 16.89
CA ARG A 518 -4.81 -2.07 18.10
C ARG A 518 -5.85 -1.00 17.80
N PHE A 519 -7.08 -1.27 18.27
CA PHE A 519 -8.16 -0.29 18.34
C PHE A 519 -8.65 -0.21 19.78
N ASP A 520 -8.73 1.01 20.32
CA ASP A 520 -9.31 1.29 21.63
C ASP A 520 -10.80 1.53 21.44
N MET A 521 -11.63 0.65 22.01
CA MET A 521 -13.07 0.71 21.82
C MET A 521 -13.73 1.87 22.56
N SER A 522 -13.03 2.55 23.45
CA SER A 522 -13.49 3.78 24.05
C SER A 522 -13.65 4.94 23.04
N GLU A 523 -12.92 4.89 21.92
CA GLU A 523 -13.07 5.84 20.81
C GLU A 523 -14.29 5.53 19.92
N TYR A 524 -14.90 4.36 20.07
CA TYR A 524 -15.98 3.85 19.21
C TYR A 524 -17.29 3.60 19.99
N MET A 525 -17.55 4.43 21.00
CA MET A 525 -18.79 4.36 21.79
C MET A 525 -20.00 4.88 21.04
N GLU A 526 -19.81 5.80 20.11
CA GLU A 526 -20.89 6.46 19.38
C GLU A 526 -21.06 5.90 17.97
N ARG A 527 -22.30 5.92 17.47
CA ARG A 527 -22.67 5.37 16.16
C ARG A 527 -21.87 5.96 14.99
N HIS A 528 -21.57 7.26 15.04
CA HIS A 528 -20.79 7.89 13.98
C HIS A 528 -19.33 7.42 13.98
N ALA A 529 -18.77 7.04 15.12
CA ALA A 529 -17.42 6.48 15.21
C ALA A 529 -17.35 5.07 14.60
N VAL A 530 -18.44 4.29 14.68
CA VAL A 530 -18.54 2.98 13.99
C VAL A 530 -18.41 3.14 12.48
N SER A 531 -19.00 4.19 11.90
CA SER A 531 -18.87 4.48 10.47
C SER A 531 -17.42 4.77 10.04
N ARG A 532 -16.56 5.28 10.93
CA ARG A 532 -15.12 5.42 10.65
C ARG A 532 -14.41 4.06 10.60
N LEU A 533 -14.89 3.09 11.38
CA LEU A 533 -14.27 1.76 11.45
C LEU A 533 -14.54 0.93 10.18
N ILE A 534 -15.76 1.01 9.61
CA ILE A 534 -16.22 0.22 8.47
C ILE A 534 -16.52 1.04 7.20
N GLY A 535 -16.22 2.35 7.21
CA GLY A 535 -16.55 3.26 6.11
C GLY A 535 -17.92 3.93 6.29
N ALA A 536 -18.06 5.16 5.78
CA ALA A 536 -19.32 5.89 5.80
C ALA A 536 -20.28 5.33 4.73
N PRO A 537 -21.61 5.29 4.99
CA PRO A 537 -22.58 4.91 3.97
C PRO A 537 -22.59 5.92 2.79
N PRO A 538 -23.02 5.51 1.58
CA PRO A 538 -23.19 6.40 0.44
C PRO A 538 -24.03 7.62 0.78
N GLY A 539 -23.55 8.82 0.43
CA GLY A 539 -24.22 10.09 0.68
C GLY A 539 -23.79 10.83 1.96
N TYR A 540 -22.93 10.25 2.78
CA TYR A 540 -22.34 10.94 3.94
C TYR A 540 -20.95 11.49 3.60
N VAL A 541 -20.53 12.56 4.32
CA VAL A 541 -19.18 13.13 4.18
C VAL A 541 -18.14 12.10 4.56
N GLY A 542 -17.14 11.89 3.68
CA GLY A 542 -16.10 10.88 3.88
C GLY A 542 -16.42 9.48 3.31
N PHE A 543 -17.47 9.34 2.50
CA PHE A 543 -17.81 8.08 1.81
C PHE A 543 -16.64 7.50 1.00
N ASP A 544 -15.81 8.34 0.36
CA ASP A 544 -14.65 7.89 -0.43
C ASP A 544 -13.51 7.30 0.44
N GLN A 545 -13.56 7.52 1.75
CA GLN A 545 -12.59 6.95 2.69
C GLN A 545 -13.04 5.54 3.09
N GLY A 546 -12.17 4.54 2.85
CA GLY A 546 -12.41 3.18 3.30
C GLY A 546 -12.51 3.08 4.83
N GLY A 547 -13.07 1.99 5.35
CA GLY A 547 -13.12 1.74 6.78
C GLY A 547 -11.71 1.51 7.37
N LEU A 548 -11.42 2.13 8.52
CA LEU A 548 -10.11 1.99 9.16
C LEU A 548 -9.75 0.55 9.48
N LEU A 549 -10.71 -0.26 9.91
CA LEU A 549 -10.51 -1.67 10.23
C LEU A 549 -10.22 -2.49 8.96
N THR A 550 -11.04 -2.32 7.91
CA THR A 550 -10.87 -3.05 6.65
C THR A 550 -9.58 -2.66 5.95
N GLU A 551 -9.20 -1.39 6.00
CA GLU A 551 -7.93 -0.91 5.43
C GLU A 551 -6.72 -1.44 6.21
N ALA A 552 -6.75 -1.44 7.54
CA ALA A 552 -5.67 -1.93 8.37
C ALA A 552 -5.41 -3.44 8.15
N ILE A 553 -6.48 -4.24 8.09
CA ILE A 553 -6.39 -5.68 7.83
C ILE A 553 -5.96 -5.97 6.39
N SER A 554 -6.47 -5.23 5.40
CA SER A 554 -6.03 -5.40 4.01
C SER A 554 -4.56 -5.08 3.80
N LYS A 555 -4.02 -4.09 4.55
CA LYS A 555 -2.58 -3.79 4.55
C LYS A 555 -1.74 -4.85 5.27
N LYS A 556 -2.31 -5.52 6.29
CA LYS A 556 -1.63 -6.46 7.19
C LYS A 556 -2.53 -7.67 7.47
N PRO A 557 -2.72 -8.55 6.46
CA PRO A 557 -3.65 -9.68 6.57
C PRO A 557 -3.20 -10.75 7.57
N TYR A 558 -1.94 -10.67 8.02
CA TYR A 558 -1.37 -11.50 9.09
C TYR A 558 -1.07 -10.61 10.29
N SER A 559 -1.95 -10.62 11.26
CA SER A 559 -1.81 -9.73 12.42
C SER A 559 -2.55 -10.28 13.63
N VAL A 560 -2.18 -9.77 14.79
CA VAL A 560 -3.02 -9.83 15.99
C VAL A 560 -3.86 -8.56 16.00
N LEU A 561 -5.17 -8.71 15.88
CA LEU A 561 -6.12 -7.62 16.05
C LEU A 561 -6.52 -7.53 17.51
N LEU A 562 -6.11 -6.48 18.19
CA LEU A 562 -6.46 -6.20 19.57
C LEU A 562 -7.57 -5.13 19.62
N LEU A 563 -8.73 -5.53 20.13
CA LEU A 563 -9.84 -4.63 20.44
C LEU A 563 -9.86 -4.42 21.97
N ASP A 564 -9.31 -3.29 22.40
CA ASP A 564 -9.13 -3.00 23.83
C ASP A 564 -10.42 -2.40 24.42
N GLU A 565 -10.81 -2.83 25.61
CA GLU A 565 -12.01 -2.39 26.36
C GLU A 565 -13.31 -2.57 25.55
N ILE A 566 -13.54 -3.80 25.06
CA ILE A 566 -14.66 -4.13 24.15
C ILE A 566 -16.04 -3.83 24.76
N GLU A 567 -16.17 -3.81 26.09
CA GLU A 567 -17.40 -3.44 26.79
C GLU A 567 -17.84 -2.00 26.55
N LYS A 568 -16.95 -1.13 26.12
CA LYS A 568 -17.24 0.27 25.79
C LYS A 568 -17.72 0.47 24.34
N ALA A 569 -17.57 -0.56 23.51
CA ALA A 569 -17.93 -0.48 22.10
C ALA A 569 -19.43 -0.29 21.89
N HIS A 570 -19.79 0.48 20.83
CA HIS A 570 -21.18 0.58 20.40
C HIS A 570 -21.74 -0.81 19.99
N PRO A 571 -23.02 -1.11 20.26
CA PRO A 571 -23.63 -2.41 19.94
C PRO A 571 -23.47 -2.86 18.48
N ASP A 572 -23.43 -1.94 17.52
CA ASP A 572 -23.25 -2.28 16.11
C ASP A 572 -21.87 -2.93 15.84
N ILE A 573 -20.84 -2.65 16.63
CA ILE A 573 -19.52 -3.30 16.52
C ILE A 573 -19.62 -4.80 16.79
N PHE A 574 -20.44 -5.21 17.77
CA PHE A 574 -20.64 -6.63 18.04
C PHE A 574 -21.25 -7.35 16.84
N ASN A 575 -22.18 -6.72 16.10
CA ASN A 575 -22.76 -7.29 14.88
C ASN A 575 -21.70 -7.48 13.79
N ILE A 576 -20.77 -6.51 13.66
CA ILE A 576 -19.65 -6.60 12.72
C ILE A 576 -18.72 -7.75 13.12
N LEU A 577 -18.39 -7.85 14.40
CA LEU A 577 -17.52 -8.92 14.90
C LEU A 577 -18.15 -10.31 14.74
N LEU A 578 -19.46 -10.43 14.93
CA LEU A 578 -20.19 -11.68 14.67
C LEU A 578 -20.00 -12.13 13.21
N GLN A 579 -20.15 -11.21 12.26
CA GLN A 579 -19.91 -11.51 10.84
C GLN A 579 -18.46 -11.94 10.59
N VAL A 580 -17.49 -11.23 11.16
CA VAL A 580 -16.06 -11.55 11.02
C VAL A 580 -15.75 -12.94 11.60
N MET A 581 -16.24 -13.24 12.81
CA MET A 581 -15.99 -14.51 13.49
C MET A 581 -16.62 -15.71 12.78
N ASP A 582 -17.75 -15.51 12.06
CA ASP A 582 -18.41 -16.59 11.33
C ASP A 582 -17.85 -16.85 9.95
N HIS A 583 -17.57 -15.76 9.21
CA HIS A 583 -17.22 -15.83 7.79
C HIS A 583 -15.77 -15.48 7.49
N GLY A 584 -15.00 -15.03 8.47
CA GLY A 584 -13.59 -14.61 8.29
C GLY A 584 -13.40 -13.46 7.29
N THR A 585 -14.49 -12.76 6.94
CA THR A 585 -14.44 -11.65 5.96
C THR A 585 -15.37 -10.53 6.36
N LEU A 586 -14.97 -9.31 6.06
CA LEU A 586 -15.79 -8.11 6.24
C LEU A 586 -15.77 -7.28 4.96
N THR A 587 -16.95 -6.90 4.50
CA THR A 587 -17.08 -5.97 3.36
C THR A 587 -17.44 -4.60 3.91
N ASP A 588 -16.65 -3.59 3.57
CA ASP A 588 -16.92 -2.22 3.96
C ASP A 588 -18.06 -1.59 3.12
N ASN A 589 -18.48 -0.40 3.49
CA ASN A 589 -19.55 0.31 2.78
C ASN A 589 -19.14 0.74 1.35
N ASN A 590 -17.86 0.70 1.01
CA ASN A 590 -17.32 0.97 -0.33
C ASN A 590 -17.21 -0.31 -1.17
N GLY A 591 -17.64 -1.47 -0.64
CA GLY A 591 -17.58 -2.76 -1.32
C GLY A 591 -16.21 -3.43 -1.25
N ARG A 592 -15.23 -2.89 -0.50
CA ARG A 592 -13.93 -3.53 -0.31
C ARG A 592 -14.06 -4.66 0.70
N LYS A 593 -13.52 -5.82 0.33
CA LYS A 593 -13.56 -7.01 1.17
C LYS A 593 -12.22 -7.19 1.88
N ALA A 594 -12.24 -7.18 3.22
CA ALA A 594 -11.09 -7.50 4.05
C ALA A 594 -11.17 -8.95 4.53
N ASP A 595 -10.03 -9.64 4.52
CA ASP A 595 -9.90 -11.05 4.89
C ASP A 595 -9.27 -11.21 6.27
N PHE A 596 -10.02 -11.78 7.21
CA PHE A 596 -9.62 -12.02 8.60
C PHE A 596 -9.22 -13.47 8.87
N ARG A 597 -9.23 -14.37 7.89
CA ARG A 597 -8.95 -15.80 8.07
C ARG A 597 -7.57 -16.08 8.65
N ASN A 598 -6.64 -15.17 8.46
CA ASN A 598 -5.28 -15.28 8.98
C ASN A 598 -5.01 -14.33 10.15
N VAL A 599 -6.05 -13.75 10.75
CA VAL A 599 -5.98 -12.82 11.87
C VAL A 599 -6.29 -13.55 13.18
N ILE A 600 -5.55 -13.22 14.23
CA ILE A 600 -5.88 -13.61 15.61
C ILE A 600 -6.61 -12.43 16.24
N ILE A 601 -7.87 -12.61 16.62
CA ILE A 601 -8.69 -11.57 17.25
C ILE A 601 -8.59 -11.72 18.75
N VAL A 602 -8.09 -10.69 19.41
CA VAL A 602 -8.00 -10.57 20.86
C VAL A 602 -8.86 -9.39 21.31
N MET A 603 -9.81 -9.65 22.17
CA MET A 603 -10.66 -8.62 22.78
C MET A 603 -10.33 -8.56 24.26
N THR A 604 -10.18 -7.38 24.83
CA THR A 604 -9.97 -7.25 26.27
C THR A 604 -11.21 -6.67 26.93
N THR A 605 -11.48 -7.12 28.16
CA THR A 605 -12.55 -6.58 28.99
C THR A 605 -12.11 -6.48 30.45
N ASN A 606 -12.62 -5.47 31.13
CA ASN A 606 -12.47 -5.32 32.58
C ASN A 606 -13.71 -5.82 33.34
N ALA A 607 -14.69 -6.40 32.61
CA ALA A 607 -15.87 -7.01 33.23
C ALA A 607 -15.48 -8.11 34.21
N GLY A 608 -16.14 -8.16 35.32
CA GLY A 608 -15.84 -9.10 36.43
C GLY A 608 -14.87 -8.55 37.48
N ALA A 609 -13.98 -7.61 37.10
CA ALA A 609 -13.05 -7.01 38.07
C ALA A 609 -13.74 -6.04 39.06
N GLU A 610 -14.75 -5.32 38.60
CA GLU A 610 -15.53 -4.42 39.47
C GLU A 610 -16.40 -5.18 40.47
N ALA A 611 -16.91 -6.36 40.12
CA ALA A 611 -17.66 -7.21 41.00
C ALA A 611 -16.78 -7.79 42.12
N LEU A 612 -15.55 -8.17 41.78
CA LEU A 612 -14.57 -8.63 42.77
C LEU A 612 -14.20 -7.54 43.79
N ASN A 613 -14.19 -6.27 43.38
CA ASN A 613 -13.92 -5.13 44.28
C ASN A 613 -15.14 -4.72 45.14
N LYS A 614 -16.37 -4.88 44.62
CA LYS A 614 -17.61 -4.58 45.36
C LYS A 614 -17.91 -5.61 46.47
N ALA A 615 -17.46 -6.85 46.34
CA ALA A 615 -17.66 -7.91 47.33
C ALA A 615 -16.84 -7.75 48.64
N VAL A 616 -15.89 -6.82 48.66
CA VAL A 616 -15.04 -6.56 49.86
C VAL A 616 -15.76 -5.73 50.93
N MET A 617 -16.92 -5.14 50.66
CA MET A 617 -17.70 -4.35 51.65
C MET A 617 -18.73 -5.13 52.47
N GLY A 618 -18.80 -6.47 52.42
CA GLY A 618 -19.73 -7.30 53.16
C GLY A 618 -19.05 -8.48 53.86
N PHE A 619 -19.32 -8.68 55.14
CA PHE A 619 -18.65 -9.55 56.09
C PHE A 619 -18.79 -11.09 55.85
N THR A 620 -19.39 -11.54 54.74
CA THR A 620 -19.55 -12.98 54.44
C THR A 620 -19.67 -13.22 52.92
N ALA A 621 -18.57 -13.40 52.23
CA ALA A 621 -18.61 -14.10 50.94
C ALA A 621 -17.29 -14.80 50.65
N LYS A 622 -17.32 -16.14 50.60
CA LYS A 622 -16.30 -16.96 49.94
C LYS A 622 -16.16 -16.50 48.52
N LYS A 623 -14.96 -16.12 48.09
CA LYS A 623 -14.61 -15.87 46.67
C LYS A 623 -14.92 -17.13 45.85
N GLU A 624 -16.01 -17.14 45.12
CA GLU A 624 -16.28 -18.18 44.13
C GLU A 624 -15.87 -17.68 42.76
N ALA A 625 -15.11 -18.49 42.04
CA ALA A 625 -14.69 -18.27 40.65
C ALA A 625 -15.87 -18.13 39.67
N GLY A 626 -17.12 -18.13 40.17
CA GLY A 626 -18.36 -18.02 39.42
C GLY A 626 -18.81 -16.57 39.10
N ASP A 627 -18.33 -15.57 39.85
CA ASP A 627 -18.85 -14.20 39.73
C ASP A 627 -18.38 -13.50 38.45
N GLU A 628 -17.14 -13.72 38.02
CA GLU A 628 -16.59 -13.16 36.79
C GLU A 628 -17.37 -13.67 35.53
N MET A 629 -17.60 -14.99 35.47
CA MET A 629 -18.35 -15.59 34.37
C MET A 629 -19.82 -15.18 34.35
N ALA A 630 -20.42 -14.87 35.50
CA ALA A 630 -21.78 -14.36 35.59
C ALA A 630 -21.88 -12.97 34.99
N GLU A 631 -20.91 -12.10 35.22
CA GLU A 631 -20.88 -10.75 34.66
C GLU A 631 -20.60 -10.76 33.14
N ILE A 632 -19.68 -11.59 32.65
CA ILE A 632 -19.44 -11.83 31.24
C ILE A 632 -20.73 -12.31 30.56
N ARG A 633 -21.49 -13.22 31.19
CA ARG A 633 -22.79 -13.70 30.71
C ARG A 633 -23.84 -12.60 30.63
N ARG A 634 -23.78 -11.61 31.50
CA ARG A 634 -24.70 -10.47 31.53
C ARG A 634 -24.37 -9.43 30.46
N MET A 635 -23.07 -9.19 30.22
CA MET A 635 -22.61 -8.17 29.27
C MET A 635 -22.66 -8.64 27.81
N PHE A 636 -22.29 -9.88 27.55
CA PHE A 636 -22.19 -10.41 26.21
C PHE A 636 -23.30 -11.40 25.91
N THR A 637 -23.95 -11.25 24.77
CA THR A 637 -25.02 -12.13 24.33
C THR A 637 -24.54 -13.59 24.21
N PRO A 638 -25.41 -14.58 24.38
CA PRO A 638 -25.06 -15.99 24.16
C PRO A 638 -24.49 -16.24 22.77
N GLU A 639 -25.03 -15.54 21.78
CA GLU A 639 -24.58 -15.62 20.40
C GLU A 639 -23.12 -15.20 20.22
N PHE A 640 -22.72 -14.09 20.82
CA PHE A 640 -21.34 -13.61 20.77
C PHE A 640 -20.40 -14.57 21.50
N ARG A 641 -20.76 -15.02 22.71
CA ARG A 641 -19.92 -15.93 23.50
C ARG A 641 -19.68 -17.29 22.83
N ASN A 642 -20.66 -17.82 22.11
CA ASN A 642 -20.54 -19.10 21.40
C ASN A 642 -19.59 -19.04 20.19
N ARG A 643 -19.19 -17.84 19.75
CA ARG A 643 -18.23 -17.64 18.65
C ARG A 643 -16.81 -17.39 19.12
N LEU A 644 -16.62 -17.26 20.44
CA LEU A 644 -15.30 -17.19 21.04
C LEU A 644 -14.68 -18.60 21.14
N ASP A 645 -13.44 -18.71 20.72
CA ASP A 645 -12.68 -19.97 20.86
C ASP A 645 -12.27 -20.21 22.31
N ALA A 646 -11.94 -19.13 23.05
CA ALA A 646 -11.69 -19.18 24.47
C ALA A 646 -11.94 -17.84 25.18
N ILE A 647 -12.43 -17.93 26.43
CA ILE A 647 -12.43 -16.82 27.39
C ILE A 647 -11.27 -17.08 28.35
N ILE A 648 -10.32 -16.16 28.41
CA ILE A 648 -9.07 -16.32 29.15
C ILE A 648 -9.05 -15.32 30.29
N SER A 649 -9.14 -15.85 31.51
CA SER A 649 -9.16 -15.04 32.75
C SER A 649 -7.75 -14.75 33.23
N PHE A 650 -7.48 -13.47 33.48
CA PHE A 650 -6.24 -12.94 34.00
C PHE A 650 -6.38 -12.70 35.51
N ALA A 651 -5.48 -13.29 36.28
CA ALA A 651 -5.47 -13.14 37.74
C ALA A 651 -4.88 -11.76 38.14
N SER A 652 -5.25 -11.31 39.36
CA SER A 652 -4.56 -10.19 40.00
C SER A 652 -3.09 -10.57 40.28
N LEU A 653 -2.22 -9.56 40.25
CA LEU A 653 -0.79 -9.77 40.49
C LEU A 653 -0.46 -9.85 41.98
N ASP A 654 0.28 -10.87 42.36
CA ASP A 654 0.81 -11.00 43.71
C ASP A 654 2.05 -10.12 43.90
N HIS A 655 2.41 -9.81 45.17
CA HIS A 655 3.52 -8.89 45.46
C HIS A 655 4.87 -9.34 44.87
N GLU A 656 5.16 -10.65 44.86
CA GLU A 656 6.38 -11.18 44.23
C GLU A 656 6.40 -10.95 42.71
N ILE A 657 5.24 -11.07 42.07
CA ILE A 657 5.09 -10.82 40.63
C ILE A 657 5.25 -9.33 40.32
N ILE A 658 4.72 -8.46 41.18
CA ILE A 658 4.89 -7.00 41.06
C ILE A 658 6.36 -6.63 41.10
N LEU A 659 7.16 -7.21 41.99
CA LEU A 659 8.61 -6.99 42.02
C LEU A 659 9.29 -7.41 40.71
N ARG A 660 8.91 -8.54 40.13
CA ARG A 660 9.42 -8.95 38.80
C ARG A 660 9.01 -7.99 37.67
N VAL A 661 7.82 -7.42 37.76
CA VAL A 661 7.36 -6.39 36.81
C VAL A 661 8.19 -5.13 36.99
N VAL A 662 8.51 -4.70 38.19
CA VAL A 662 9.43 -3.59 38.48
C VAL A 662 10.79 -3.88 37.88
N ASP A 663 11.37 -5.05 38.11
CA ASP A 663 12.65 -5.45 37.52
C ASP A 663 12.64 -5.36 35.99
N LYS A 664 11.56 -5.82 35.34
CA LYS A 664 11.42 -5.70 33.87
C LYS A 664 11.47 -4.25 33.40
N PHE A 665 10.75 -3.34 34.07
CA PHE A 665 10.78 -1.91 33.69
C PHE A 665 12.15 -1.27 33.96
N LEU A 666 12.82 -1.67 35.03
CA LEU A 666 14.16 -1.19 35.34
C LEU A 666 15.21 -1.73 34.36
N MET A 667 15.13 -2.99 33.92
CA MET A 667 15.97 -3.56 32.86
C MET A 667 15.78 -2.83 31.52
N GLN A 668 14.56 -2.47 31.16
CA GLN A 668 14.31 -1.67 29.96
C GLN A 668 14.91 -0.28 30.06
N LEU A 669 14.93 0.32 31.25
CA LEU A 669 15.58 1.59 31.48
C LEU A 669 17.11 1.44 31.44
N GLU A 670 17.66 0.37 32.01
CA GLU A 670 19.09 0.05 31.98
C GLU A 670 19.59 -0.12 30.53
N GLU A 671 18.84 -0.82 29.67
CA GLU A 671 19.15 -0.96 28.24
C GLU A 671 19.22 0.40 27.53
N GLN A 672 18.25 1.30 27.79
CA GLN A 672 18.25 2.66 27.24
C GLN A 672 19.43 3.51 27.75
N LEU A 673 19.85 3.32 29.00
CA LEU A 673 21.01 3.98 29.59
C LEU A 673 22.33 3.43 29.02
N HIS A 674 22.38 2.12 28.77
CA HIS A 674 23.54 1.47 28.17
C HIS A 674 23.82 1.98 26.75
N GLU A 675 22.79 2.31 25.95
CA GLU A 675 22.97 2.98 24.65
C GLU A 675 23.66 4.33 24.79
N LYS A 676 23.49 4.99 25.95
CA LYS A 676 24.15 6.27 26.30
C LYS A 676 25.47 6.06 27.09
N LYS A 677 25.97 4.83 27.16
CA LYS A 677 27.21 4.46 27.86
C LYS A 677 27.13 4.68 29.37
N VAL A 678 25.95 4.58 29.97
CA VAL A 678 25.71 4.69 31.40
C VAL A 678 25.30 3.32 31.95
N GLU A 679 26.03 2.82 32.94
CA GLU A 679 25.67 1.64 33.71
C GLU A 679 24.89 2.08 34.97
N ALA A 680 23.64 1.67 35.09
CA ALA A 680 22.80 1.97 36.24
C ALA A 680 22.60 0.73 37.11
N VAL A 681 22.74 0.88 38.41
CA VAL A 681 22.44 -0.16 39.40
C VAL A 681 21.31 0.33 40.29
N PHE A 682 20.24 -0.44 40.35
CA PHE A 682 19.04 -0.11 41.15
C PHE A 682 19.03 -0.89 42.46
N THR A 683 18.87 -0.15 43.56
CA THR A 683 18.87 -0.78 44.89
C THR A 683 17.54 -1.52 45.23
N ASP A 684 17.59 -2.52 46.09
CA ASP A 684 16.40 -3.27 46.52
C ASP A 684 15.39 -2.37 47.27
N LYS A 685 15.86 -1.32 47.94
CA LYS A 685 14.99 -0.32 48.60
C LYS A 685 14.16 0.44 47.53
N LEU A 686 14.77 0.85 46.46
CA LEU A 686 14.08 1.50 45.36
C LEU A 686 13.06 0.57 44.70
N LYS A 687 13.41 -0.72 44.51
CA LYS A 687 12.51 -1.71 43.93
C LYS A 687 11.28 -1.95 44.81
N ALA A 688 11.49 -2.06 46.11
CA ALA A 688 10.39 -2.22 47.07
C ALA A 688 9.47 -1.00 47.11
N PHE A 689 10.02 0.21 47.08
CA PHE A 689 9.26 1.46 47.00
C PHE A 689 8.43 1.55 45.69
N LEU A 690 9.03 1.21 44.56
CA LEU A 690 8.32 1.17 43.28
C LEU A 690 7.21 0.14 43.27
N ALA A 691 7.42 -1.05 43.88
CA ALA A 691 6.42 -2.08 43.98
C ALA A 691 5.22 -1.64 44.82
N GLU A 692 5.48 -0.95 45.95
CA GLU A 692 4.43 -0.46 46.85
C GLU A 692 3.64 0.72 46.27
N LYS A 693 4.34 1.73 45.67
CA LYS A 693 3.72 2.98 45.17
C LYS A 693 3.24 2.87 43.74
N GLY A 694 3.88 2.02 42.93
CA GLY A 694 3.58 1.86 41.49
C GLY A 694 2.46 0.86 41.19
N PHE A 695 1.98 0.14 42.23
CA PHE A 695 0.85 -0.79 42.10
C PHE A 695 -0.39 -0.22 42.78
N ASP A 696 -1.50 -0.20 42.07
CA ASP A 696 -2.81 0.18 42.57
C ASP A 696 -3.77 -1.03 42.45
N PRO A 697 -4.53 -1.39 43.47
CA PRO A 697 -5.45 -2.54 43.41
C PRO A 697 -6.51 -2.44 42.29
N VAL A 698 -6.86 -1.24 41.87
CA VAL A 698 -7.85 -0.98 40.82
C VAL A 698 -7.19 -0.82 39.45
N MET A 699 -6.06 -0.12 39.36
CA MET A 699 -5.36 0.20 38.15
C MET A 699 -4.22 -0.79 37.81
N GLY A 700 -3.90 -1.73 38.72
CA GLY A 700 -2.83 -2.69 38.55
C GLY A 700 -1.44 -2.03 38.46
N ALA A 701 -0.59 -2.54 37.58
CA ALA A 701 0.76 -2.01 37.35
C ALA A 701 0.78 -0.81 36.36
N ARG A 702 -0.36 -0.28 35.96
CA ARG A 702 -0.45 0.85 35.01
C ARG A 702 0.25 2.13 35.52
N PRO A 703 0.16 2.49 36.84
CA PRO A 703 0.86 3.66 37.37
C PRO A 703 2.38 3.51 37.44
N MET A 704 2.92 2.29 37.38
CA MET A 704 4.34 1.98 37.50
C MET A 704 5.22 2.72 36.52
N ALA A 705 4.86 2.68 35.23
CA ALA A 705 5.63 3.33 34.18
C ALA A 705 5.69 4.85 34.40
N ARG A 706 4.59 5.46 34.86
CA ARG A 706 4.52 6.89 35.16
C ARG A 706 5.34 7.23 36.40
N LEU A 707 5.26 6.40 37.44
CA LEU A 707 6.06 6.59 38.65
C LEU A 707 7.56 6.54 38.32
N ILE A 708 8.02 5.56 37.54
CA ILE A 708 9.41 5.47 37.08
C ILE A 708 9.81 6.71 36.25
N GLN A 709 8.91 7.21 35.41
CA GLN A 709 9.17 8.42 34.63
C GLN A 709 9.34 9.65 35.51
N ASP A 710 8.43 9.86 36.45
CA ASP A 710 8.39 11.05 37.30
C ASP A 710 9.48 11.06 38.37
N THR A 711 9.90 9.87 38.86
CA THR A 711 10.93 9.75 39.89
C THR A 711 12.33 9.53 39.35
N ILE A 712 12.53 8.47 38.54
CA ILE A 712 13.86 8.03 38.12
C ILE A 712 14.31 8.73 36.84
N ARG A 713 13.47 8.69 35.79
CA ARG A 713 13.86 9.24 34.48
C ARG A 713 14.12 10.73 34.54
N ARG A 714 13.34 11.47 35.33
CA ARG A 714 13.52 12.90 35.49
C ARG A 714 14.83 13.23 36.20
N ALA A 715 15.15 12.52 37.26
CA ALA A 715 16.43 12.71 37.99
C ALA A 715 17.65 12.35 37.12
N LEU A 716 17.56 11.25 36.37
CA LEU A 716 18.63 10.84 35.44
C LEU A 716 18.77 11.77 34.24
N ALA A 717 17.69 12.39 33.76
CA ALA A 717 17.74 13.30 32.62
C ALA A 717 18.61 14.52 32.90
N ASP A 718 18.50 15.11 34.07
CA ASP A 718 19.32 16.27 34.47
C ASP A 718 20.81 15.89 34.55
N GLU A 719 21.14 14.72 35.12
CA GLU A 719 22.50 14.20 35.18
C GLU A 719 23.09 13.82 33.80
N LEU A 720 22.27 13.27 32.89
CA LEU A 720 22.66 12.92 31.52
C LEU A 720 22.87 14.13 30.63
N LEU A 721 22.14 15.23 30.85
CA LEU A 721 22.21 16.42 30.01
C LEU A 721 23.24 17.43 30.54
N PHE A 722 23.31 17.63 31.85
CA PHE A 722 24.04 18.74 32.46
C PHE A 722 25.00 18.30 33.58
N GLY A 723 24.88 17.05 34.04
CA GLY A 723 25.62 16.50 35.17
C GLY A 723 26.80 15.60 34.81
N GLY A 724 27.24 14.81 35.79
CA GLY A 724 28.39 13.92 35.69
C GLY A 724 28.24 12.74 34.70
N LEU A 725 27.03 12.43 34.28
CA LEU A 725 26.74 11.33 33.34
C LEU A 725 26.71 11.75 31.85
N SER A 726 27.00 12.98 31.52
CA SER A 726 26.98 13.51 30.15
C SER A 726 27.94 12.80 29.19
N ASN A 727 29.03 12.22 29.68
CA ASN A 727 30.02 11.46 28.92
C ASN A 727 29.96 9.93 29.16
N GLY A 728 28.91 9.46 29.83
CA GLY A 728 28.80 8.09 30.32
C GLY A 728 29.33 7.97 31.76
N GLY A 729 29.18 6.79 32.35
CA GLY A 729 29.64 6.51 33.73
C GLY A 729 28.80 5.46 34.41
N LYS A 730 29.06 5.24 35.74
CA LYS A 730 28.30 4.32 36.57
C LYS A 730 27.52 5.08 37.62
N VAL A 731 26.24 4.77 37.74
CA VAL A 731 25.33 5.40 38.70
C VAL A 731 24.58 4.36 39.55
N ILE A 732 24.55 4.55 40.85
CA ILE A 732 23.69 3.79 41.76
C ILE A 732 22.47 4.65 42.01
N VAL A 733 21.31 4.11 41.68
CA VAL A 733 19.98 4.72 41.91
C VAL A 733 19.39 4.15 43.17
N ASP A 734 19.30 4.93 44.19
CA ASP A 734 18.82 4.55 45.52
C ASP A 734 17.62 5.40 45.94
N MET A 735 16.95 5.00 47.03
CA MET A 735 15.86 5.75 47.61
C MET A 735 16.31 6.36 48.96
N GLY A 736 16.20 7.68 49.04
CA GLY A 736 16.46 8.42 50.29
C GLY A 736 15.36 8.22 51.33
N GLU A 737 15.68 8.55 52.60
CA GLU A 737 14.70 8.52 53.70
C GLU A 737 13.54 9.52 53.48
N ASP A 738 13.76 10.56 52.71
CA ASP A 738 12.78 11.59 52.33
C ASP A 738 11.85 11.16 51.20
N GLY A 739 11.97 9.94 50.65
CA GLY A 739 11.17 9.45 49.53
C GLY A 739 11.60 9.99 48.15
N ASN A 740 12.76 10.66 48.06
CA ASN A 740 13.35 11.14 46.83
C ASN A 740 14.41 10.17 46.29
N VAL A 741 14.54 10.10 44.97
CA VAL A 741 15.58 9.31 44.31
C VAL A 741 16.94 9.96 44.55
N LEU A 742 17.92 9.20 45.02
CA LEU A 742 19.31 9.59 45.20
C LEU A 742 20.16 8.95 44.11
N LEU A 743 20.88 9.76 43.35
CA LEU A 743 21.85 9.32 42.36
C LEU A 743 23.27 9.40 42.97
N ARG A 744 23.98 8.29 43.06
CA ARG A 744 25.36 8.22 43.55
C ARG A 744 26.28 7.78 42.43
N ALA A 745 27.30 8.58 42.10
CA ALA A 745 28.36 8.14 41.19
C ALA A 745 29.19 7.02 41.89
N GLN A 746 29.58 5.99 41.17
CA GLN A 746 30.29 4.82 41.73
C GLN A 746 31.78 5.10 42.05
N ASP A 747 32.32 6.33 41.77
CA ASP A 747 33.69 6.71 42.07
C ASP A 747 33.89 7.25 43.52
N GLU A 748 32.81 7.41 44.29
CA GLU A 748 32.94 7.75 45.72
C GLU A 748 33.02 6.46 46.55
N THR A 749 34.25 6.10 46.98
CA THR A 749 34.48 5.12 48.03
C THR A 749 33.67 5.53 49.27
N PRO A 750 32.97 4.62 49.94
CA PRO A 750 32.19 4.96 51.12
C PRO A 750 33.14 5.55 52.19
N PRO A 751 32.73 6.61 52.89
CA PRO A 751 33.57 7.18 53.94
C PRO A 751 33.87 6.08 54.99
N PRO A 752 35.14 5.99 55.49
CA PRO A 752 35.52 4.93 56.38
C PRO A 752 34.64 5.01 57.63
N GLU A 753 34.03 3.86 58.01
CA GLU A 753 33.32 3.69 59.28
C GLU A 753 34.19 4.24 60.39
N LYS A 754 33.67 5.24 61.10
CA LYS A 754 34.28 5.68 62.36
C LYS A 754 34.28 4.53 63.34
N LYS A 755 35.44 3.85 63.51
CA LYS A 755 35.67 2.93 64.59
C LYS A 755 35.30 3.64 65.90
N ALA A 756 34.38 3.05 66.64
CA ALA A 756 34.12 3.44 68.03
C ALA A 756 35.41 3.36 68.83
N PRO A 757 35.68 4.30 69.73
CA PRO A 757 36.87 4.24 70.57
C PRO A 757 36.78 3.02 71.48
N GLU A 758 37.86 2.21 71.50
CA GLU A 758 38.08 1.15 72.45
C GLU A 758 38.02 1.71 73.86
N PRO A 759 37.38 0.99 74.83
CA PRO A 759 37.39 1.40 76.18
C PRO A 759 38.80 1.20 76.78
N THR A 760 39.41 2.29 77.21
CA THR A 760 40.62 2.28 78.00
C THR A 760 40.35 1.50 79.30
N GLU A 761 41.07 0.39 79.47
CA GLU A 761 41.25 -0.22 80.79
C GLU A 761 41.93 0.77 81.72
N ALA A 762 41.27 1.07 82.80
CA ALA A 762 41.88 1.80 83.89
C ALA A 762 42.16 0.78 85.06
N ASP A 763 43.38 0.92 85.58
CA ASP A 763 43.86 0.22 86.75
C ASP A 763 42.90 0.21 87.96
#